data_f7b7612e3405069745fd6b442b1ac478
#
_entry.id   f7b7612e3405069745fd6b442b1ac478
#
_cell.length_a   1.000
_cell.length_b   1.000
_cell.length_c   1.000
_cell.angle_alpha   90.00
_cell.angle_beta   90.00
_cell.angle_gamma   90.00
#
_symmetry.space_group_name_H-M   'P 1'
#
loop_
_entity.id
_entity.type
_entity.pdbx_description
1 polymer ?
#
loop_
_entity_poly.entity_id
_entity_poly.type
_entity_poly.pdbx_seq_one_letter_code
_entity_poly.pdbx_strand_id
1 'polypeptide(L)'
;MGFKVTDTNGVVYWYGDRVNEPRNFVVCTITENPLDVAYVLRKITYPTGQEILFHYKPVTIKSFARYHNATFVKAELSFDFEHKSISEFQHVENYRMSYDKGLTSIEFPLGRVEFSYNNNPSRAEILKQIKVLNKDAKVIRRVDFYSDLTTDLLGSVSVTGDGTYRFSYNTQSFENVYAQDKFGYYTGEVNAGINNLFPRYIVQLLDSIQSVGCGDGHSEESAMKAKILEKIVYPTGGYTTFEYEMNRALSVSEMTGDSTDITCGLRIKRLSQYDPSSGQEITKSYKYGSNESGYGNIIVDTSDWGYVSERTQKVINIVDPIENPEGSGEPSVLDAHWVIVSEKNANITLFNDNCMVWYDEVAEYTSTGGKTVERYDYLYDQSNASGNKAIYWSALIDTPHLIDRKIYKGDRLQEHTIYKYADNNQYIQGILVNTKTLFVGRTGKCGSGHNVYCFSKAAFTDIFKPSVLYENTSSSQQIDYEVIAYPIYVGLQHLDWTITKRYDDSGGTFFETAELYTYDDRERLFNVREKRVYTSEGDSVASRYYYSSDNYAGYPQLVREAMEAGNCITSPIVREYVKYKGDIEYDKIYTEQILYGKVNNDTSVVRPVSYFYRDGGNNAFEKQSDYTYYDSGKLKSKTGLDNLTTIYLWGYSYQYPVAEIKNASWEQVESIIGDAEAFAAAEIPDGMLLARLRTELPSAQVTVYTYEPLVGITSSTDPRGHTTYYEYDDVGRLVRVKEGEKTTTLYKYHYRNE
;
A
#
# COMPACT_ATOMS: atom_id res chain seq x y z
N MET A 1 -16.60 6.77 -15.03
CA MET A 1 -16.78 5.39 -14.51
C MET A 1 -16.37 5.42 -13.05
N GLY A 2 -17.03 4.69 -12.15
CA GLY A 2 -16.71 4.68 -10.72
C GLY A 2 -16.85 3.27 -10.17
N PHE A 3 -16.18 3.02 -9.05
CA PHE A 3 -16.22 1.73 -8.35
C PHE A 3 -16.80 1.91 -6.96
N LYS A 4 -17.53 0.89 -6.53
CA LYS A 4 -18.01 0.74 -5.16
C LYS A 4 -17.37 -0.51 -4.58
N VAL A 5 -16.66 -0.35 -3.47
CA VAL A 5 -16.06 -1.46 -2.73
C VAL A 5 -16.70 -1.50 -1.36
N THR A 6 -17.16 -2.66 -0.92
CA THR A 6 -17.68 -2.87 0.44
C THR A 6 -16.70 -3.77 1.17
N ASP A 7 -16.21 -3.35 2.33
CA ASP A 7 -15.35 -4.17 3.17
C ASP A 7 -16.15 -5.19 3.99
N THR A 8 -15.46 -6.05 4.71
CA THR A 8 -16.04 -7.11 5.54
C THR A 8 -16.78 -6.61 6.78
N ASN A 9 -16.74 -5.30 7.06
CA ASN A 9 -17.49 -4.64 8.13
C ASN A 9 -18.70 -3.87 7.60
N GLY A 10 -18.96 -3.96 6.29
CA GLY A 10 -20.05 -3.27 5.61
C GLY A 10 -19.76 -1.79 5.31
N VAL A 11 -18.53 -1.31 5.49
CA VAL A 11 -18.13 0.05 5.11
C VAL A 11 -17.98 0.13 3.60
N VAL A 12 -18.56 1.16 2.99
CA VAL A 12 -18.59 1.34 1.54
C VAL A 12 -17.66 2.46 1.12
N TYR A 13 -16.76 2.13 0.22
CA TYR A 13 -15.81 3.05 -0.40
C TYR A 13 -16.23 3.33 -1.83
N TRP A 14 -16.33 4.61 -2.18
CA TRP A 14 -16.75 5.08 -3.51
C TRP A 14 -15.58 5.73 -4.22
N TYR A 15 -15.17 5.17 -5.36
CA TYR A 15 -14.05 5.64 -6.18
C TYR A 15 -14.53 6.20 -7.51
N GLY A 16 -13.82 7.21 -8.01
CA GLY A 16 -14.06 7.82 -9.30
C GLY A 16 -15.20 8.85 -9.29
N ASP A 17 -15.36 9.54 -10.41
CA ASP A 17 -16.44 10.53 -10.59
C ASP A 17 -17.19 10.29 -11.88
N ARG A 18 -18.50 10.63 -11.85
CA ARG A 18 -19.36 10.52 -13.04
C ARG A 18 -19.45 11.81 -13.87
N VAL A 19 -19.00 12.95 -13.34
CA VAL A 19 -19.32 14.26 -13.94
C VAL A 19 -18.07 15.11 -14.14
N ASN A 20 -17.71 15.33 -15.42
CA ASN A 20 -16.88 16.43 -15.96
C ASN A 20 -15.58 16.82 -15.24
N GLU A 21 -14.95 15.91 -14.50
CA GLU A 21 -13.58 16.17 -14.06
C GLU A 21 -12.62 15.94 -15.21
N PRO A 22 -11.59 16.80 -15.36
CA PRO A 22 -10.57 16.56 -16.37
C PRO A 22 -9.97 15.19 -16.15
N ARG A 23 -9.98 14.38 -17.20
CA ARG A 23 -9.34 13.06 -17.21
C ARG A 23 -7.87 13.26 -16.84
N ASN A 24 -7.29 12.33 -16.11
CA ASN A 24 -5.86 12.35 -15.84
C ASN A 24 -5.13 12.19 -17.17
N PHE A 25 -4.55 13.28 -17.66
CA PHE A 25 -3.80 13.24 -18.90
C PHE A 25 -2.40 12.72 -18.63
N VAL A 26 -2.11 11.54 -19.11
CA VAL A 26 -0.76 11.19 -19.45
C VAL A 26 -0.52 11.83 -20.82
N VAL A 27 0.15 12.96 -20.87
CA VAL A 27 0.59 13.51 -22.13
C VAL A 27 1.82 12.71 -22.55
N CYS A 28 1.56 11.58 -23.18
CA CYS A 28 2.49 11.07 -24.13
C CYS A 28 2.28 11.93 -25.39
N THR A 29 3.32 12.48 -25.97
CA THR A 29 3.24 13.32 -27.18
C THR A 29 2.63 12.60 -28.39
N ILE A 30 2.14 11.40 -28.24
CA ILE A 30 1.78 10.49 -29.31
C ILE A 30 0.35 9.91 -29.20
N THR A 31 -0.39 10.07 -28.10
CA THR A 31 -1.74 9.52 -27.99
C THR A 31 -2.75 10.56 -27.57
N GLU A 32 -3.75 10.77 -28.43
CA GLU A 32 -4.89 11.67 -28.20
C GLU A 32 -5.90 11.13 -27.18
N ASN A 33 -5.73 9.91 -26.65
CA ASN A 33 -6.62 9.31 -25.68
C ASN A 33 -5.93 9.16 -24.32
N PRO A 34 -6.32 9.98 -23.32
CA PRO A 34 -5.85 9.83 -21.95
C PRO A 34 -6.39 8.51 -21.36
N LEU A 35 -5.49 7.67 -20.88
CA LEU A 35 -5.84 6.48 -20.10
C LEU A 35 -6.04 6.91 -18.63
N ASP A 36 -7.19 6.56 -18.05
CA ASP A 36 -7.40 6.70 -16.63
C ASP A 36 -6.53 5.67 -15.91
N VAL A 37 -5.52 6.15 -15.17
CA VAL A 37 -4.55 5.26 -14.47
C VAL A 37 -5.00 4.93 -13.06
N ALA A 38 -5.79 5.81 -12.42
CA ALA A 38 -6.27 5.62 -11.05
C ALA A 38 -7.63 6.28 -10.82
N TYR A 39 -8.40 5.69 -9.92
CA TYR A 39 -9.65 6.23 -9.43
C TYR A 39 -9.48 6.71 -7.99
N VAL A 40 -9.71 7.98 -7.72
CA VAL A 40 -9.57 8.55 -6.38
C VAL A 40 -10.76 8.20 -5.51
N LEU A 41 -10.54 8.02 -4.21
CA LEU A 41 -11.57 7.82 -3.21
C LEU A 41 -12.36 9.12 -3.01
N ARG A 42 -13.68 9.09 -3.24
CA ARG A 42 -14.56 10.27 -3.16
C ARG A 42 -15.41 10.31 -1.90
N LYS A 43 -15.80 9.14 -1.44
CA LYS A 43 -16.68 9.03 -0.28
C LYS A 43 -16.49 7.70 0.43
N ILE A 44 -16.56 7.74 1.74
CA ILE A 44 -16.73 6.57 2.59
C ILE A 44 -18.11 6.68 3.22
N THR A 45 -18.91 5.62 3.13
CA THR A 45 -20.21 5.52 3.80
C THR A 45 -20.14 4.38 4.80
N TYR A 46 -20.31 4.71 6.07
CA TYR A 46 -20.39 3.72 7.14
C TYR A 46 -21.77 3.05 7.16
N PRO A 47 -21.89 1.81 7.67
CA PRO A 47 -23.19 1.16 7.84
C PRO A 47 -24.18 1.99 8.67
N THR A 48 -23.66 2.85 9.54
CA THR A 48 -24.43 3.80 10.36
C THR A 48 -25.02 4.98 9.58
N GLY A 49 -24.79 5.06 8.27
CA GLY A 49 -25.19 6.19 7.42
C GLY A 49 -24.27 7.40 7.50
N GLN A 50 -23.27 7.41 8.37
CA GLN A 50 -22.30 8.49 8.42
C GLN A 50 -21.42 8.48 7.19
N GLU A 51 -21.04 9.66 6.70
CA GLU A 51 -20.24 9.83 5.51
C GLU A 51 -18.98 10.64 5.78
N ILE A 52 -17.91 10.29 5.05
CA ILE A 52 -16.70 11.09 4.90
C ILE A 52 -16.57 11.43 3.42
N LEU A 53 -16.42 12.70 3.09
CA LEU A 53 -16.31 13.19 1.72
C LEU A 53 -14.90 13.68 1.43
N PHE A 54 -14.40 13.36 0.24
CA PHE A 54 -13.07 13.72 -0.23
C PHE A 54 -13.19 14.63 -1.45
N HIS A 55 -12.58 15.81 -1.36
CA HIS A 55 -12.60 16.83 -2.41
C HIS A 55 -11.20 16.99 -3.00
N TYR A 56 -11.14 17.09 -4.32
CA TYR A 56 -9.88 17.15 -5.07
C TYR A 56 -9.88 18.34 -6.04
N LYS A 57 -8.69 18.82 -6.36
CA LYS A 57 -8.43 19.73 -7.46
C LYS A 57 -7.42 19.12 -8.43
N PRO A 58 -7.39 19.53 -9.70
CA PRO A 58 -6.24 19.21 -10.56
C PRO A 58 -4.98 19.84 -9.98
N VAL A 59 -3.92 19.05 -9.89
CA VAL A 59 -2.56 19.50 -9.52
C VAL A 59 -1.58 19.08 -10.59
N THR A 60 -0.62 19.93 -10.88
CA THR A 60 0.44 19.60 -11.82
C THR A 60 1.54 18.90 -11.05
N ILE A 61 1.70 17.59 -11.26
CA ILE A 61 2.85 16.84 -10.80
C ILE A 61 3.80 16.74 -12.00
N LYS A 62 4.90 17.43 -11.93
CA LYS A 62 5.99 17.25 -12.88
C LYS A 62 6.80 16.03 -12.49
N SER A 63 6.26 14.83 -12.69
CA SER A 63 7.11 13.66 -12.68
C SER A 63 7.80 13.58 -14.04
N PHE A 64 9.06 13.94 -14.07
CA PHE A 64 9.90 13.71 -15.23
C PHE A 64 10.30 12.23 -15.27
N ALA A 65 9.38 11.34 -15.60
CA ALA A 65 9.77 10.03 -16.07
C ALA A 65 10.23 10.21 -17.52
N ARG A 66 11.50 10.46 -17.71
CA ARG A 66 12.10 10.40 -19.03
C ARG A 66 12.30 8.94 -19.36
N TYR A 67 11.70 8.48 -20.45
CA TYR A 67 12.01 7.18 -21.03
C TYR A 67 12.82 7.45 -22.30
N HIS A 68 14.03 6.95 -22.32
CA HIS A 68 14.88 7.03 -23.50
C HIS A 68 14.89 5.68 -24.20
N ASN A 69 14.55 5.67 -25.48
CA ASN A 69 14.65 4.50 -26.30
C ASN A 69 15.56 4.80 -27.49
N ALA A 70 16.52 3.93 -27.73
CA ALA A 70 17.29 3.93 -28.96
C ALA A 70 16.73 2.82 -29.85
N THR A 71 16.29 3.17 -31.05
CA THR A 71 15.75 2.22 -32.00
C THR A 71 16.64 2.09 -33.21
N PHE A 72 17.12 0.90 -33.48
CA PHE A 72 17.81 0.55 -34.71
C PHE A 72 16.86 -0.16 -35.64
N VAL A 73 16.80 0.28 -36.87
CA VAL A 73 16.04 -0.36 -37.92
C VAL A 73 17.00 -0.83 -39.00
N LYS A 74 17.01 -2.12 -39.26
CA LYS A 74 17.64 -2.71 -40.43
C LYS A 74 16.54 -3.20 -41.35
N ALA A 75 16.46 -2.62 -42.53
CA ALA A 75 15.61 -3.13 -43.58
C ALA A 75 16.49 -3.60 -44.74
N GLU A 76 16.40 -4.86 -45.09
CA GLU A 76 17.01 -5.39 -46.30
C GLU A 76 16.03 -5.22 -47.43
N LEU A 77 16.33 -4.28 -48.33
CA LEU A 77 15.59 -4.08 -49.57
C LEU A 77 16.32 -4.84 -50.66
N SER A 78 15.79 -5.98 -51.11
CA SER A 78 16.28 -6.64 -52.30
C SER A 78 15.51 -6.13 -53.50
N PHE A 79 16.04 -5.08 -54.14
CA PHE A 79 15.71 -4.82 -55.55
C PHE A 79 16.71 -5.59 -56.39
N ASP A 80 16.27 -6.11 -57.53
CA ASP A 80 17.14 -6.80 -58.47
C ASP A 80 18.50 -6.14 -58.58
N PHE A 81 19.53 -6.80 -58.00
CA PHE A 81 20.94 -6.45 -58.07
C PHE A 81 21.53 -5.40 -57.11
N GLU A 82 20.78 -4.67 -56.28
CA GLU A 82 21.37 -3.82 -55.22
C GLU A 82 20.73 -4.12 -53.88
N HIS A 83 21.51 -4.64 -52.95
CA HIS A 83 21.14 -4.72 -51.53
C HIS A 83 21.33 -3.34 -50.90
N LYS A 84 20.26 -2.63 -50.61
CA LYS A 84 20.34 -1.39 -49.79
C LYS A 84 19.96 -1.74 -48.35
N SER A 85 20.91 -1.62 -47.43
CA SER A 85 20.63 -1.63 -46.03
C SER A 85 20.39 -0.19 -45.56
N ILE A 86 19.25 0.07 -44.91
CA ILE A 86 18.99 1.32 -44.23
C ILE A 86 19.16 1.04 -42.74
N SER A 87 20.22 1.59 -42.15
CA SER A 87 20.39 1.60 -40.70
C SER A 87 20.18 3.03 -40.21
N GLU A 88 19.17 3.24 -39.40
CA GLU A 88 18.90 4.52 -38.78
C GLU A 88 18.85 4.37 -37.25
N PHE A 89 19.68 5.14 -36.57
CA PHE A 89 19.63 5.28 -35.13
C PHE A 89 18.67 6.41 -34.81
N GLN A 90 17.51 6.06 -34.24
CA GLN A 90 16.58 7.05 -33.72
C GLN A 90 16.62 7.04 -32.20
N HIS A 91 16.97 8.18 -31.64
CA HIS A 91 16.85 8.45 -30.23
C HIS A 91 15.51 9.15 -29.98
N VAL A 92 14.63 8.49 -29.22
CA VAL A 92 13.34 9.06 -28.85
C VAL A 92 13.35 9.37 -27.35
N GLU A 93 13.32 10.64 -27.01
CA GLU A 93 13.12 11.10 -25.64
C GLU A 93 11.62 11.28 -25.38
N ASN A 94 11.05 10.45 -24.52
CA ASN A 94 9.65 10.53 -24.15
C ASN A 94 9.52 11.24 -22.80
N TYR A 95 8.82 12.38 -22.80
CA TYR A 95 8.47 13.08 -21.54
C TYR A 95 7.08 12.64 -21.09
N ARG A 96 6.98 12.21 -19.86
CA ARG A 96 5.68 11.96 -19.22
C ARG A 96 5.38 13.10 -18.27
N MET A 97 4.44 13.97 -18.64
CA MET A 97 3.81 14.88 -17.68
C MET A 97 2.56 14.21 -17.15
N SER A 98 2.50 13.94 -15.86
CA SER A 98 1.27 13.49 -15.21
C SER A 98 0.58 14.67 -14.55
N TYR A 99 -0.70 14.83 -14.83
CA TYR A 99 -1.60 15.67 -14.06
C TYR A 99 -2.30 14.77 -13.06
N ASP A 100 -2.21 15.10 -11.80
CA ASP A 100 -2.82 14.31 -10.74
C ASP A 100 -3.88 15.14 -10.03
N LYS A 101 -4.61 14.50 -9.13
CA LYS A 101 -5.62 15.13 -8.28
C LYS A 101 -5.07 15.34 -6.89
N GLY A 102 -4.81 16.61 -6.54
CA GLY A 102 -4.45 16.99 -5.18
C GLY A 102 -5.68 17.05 -4.28
N LEU A 103 -5.63 16.38 -3.14
CA LEU A 103 -6.67 16.44 -2.13
C LEU A 103 -6.76 17.84 -1.54
N THR A 104 -7.94 18.47 -1.61
CA THR A 104 -8.18 19.83 -1.07
C THR A 104 -8.83 19.83 0.28
N SER A 105 -9.80 18.93 0.50
CA SER A 105 -10.41 18.76 1.82
C SER A 105 -10.99 17.38 2.02
N ILE A 106 -11.10 17.01 3.29
CA ILE A 106 -11.85 15.84 3.77
C ILE A 106 -12.89 16.37 4.74
N GLU A 107 -14.17 16.13 4.45
CA GLU A 107 -15.28 16.51 5.32
C GLU A 107 -15.81 15.33 6.09
N PHE A 108 -16.07 15.51 7.38
CA PHE A 108 -16.58 14.50 8.30
C PHE A 108 -17.51 15.14 9.35
N PRO A 109 -18.28 14.37 10.13
CA PRO A 109 -19.34 14.91 10.98
C PRO A 109 -18.95 16.02 11.96
N LEU A 110 -17.71 16.07 12.44
CA LEU A 110 -17.25 17.07 13.43
C LEU A 110 -16.48 18.25 12.82
N GLY A 111 -16.16 18.23 11.53
CA GLY A 111 -15.37 19.27 10.90
C GLY A 111 -14.78 18.86 9.57
N ARG A 112 -13.63 19.41 9.25
CA ARG A 112 -12.91 19.09 8.01
C ARG A 112 -11.40 19.19 8.15
N VAL A 113 -10.71 18.52 7.28
CA VAL A 113 -9.28 18.69 7.04
C VAL A 113 -9.09 19.45 5.74
N GLU A 114 -8.28 20.49 5.73
CA GLU A 114 -7.93 21.27 4.54
C GLU A 114 -6.46 21.06 4.16
N PHE A 115 -6.21 20.97 2.86
CA PHE A 115 -4.88 20.80 2.27
C PHE A 115 -4.55 22.00 1.39
N SER A 116 -3.41 22.61 1.59
CA SER A 116 -2.92 23.74 0.80
C SER A 116 -1.61 23.42 0.13
N TYR A 117 -1.45 23.87 -1.10
CA TYR A 117 -0.29 23.62 -1.94
C TYR A 117 0.45 24.91 -2.28
N ASN A 118 1.74 24.80 -2.60
CA ASN A 118 2.50 25.93 -3.13
C ASN A 118 2.04 26.22 -4.56
N ASN A 119 1.76 27.49 -4.84
CA ASN A 119 1.38 27.96 -6.17
C ASN A 119 2.63 28.48 -6.90
N ASN A 120 3.35 27.59 -7.58
CA ASN A 120 4.42 28.01 -8.48
C ASN A 120 4.09 27.46 -9.88
N PRO A 121 3.70 28.33 -10.84
CA PRO A 121 3.29 27.88 -12.18
C PRO A 121 4.40 27.20 -12.99
N SER A 122 5.67 27.36 -12.60
CA SER A 122 6.81 26.73 -13.25
C SER A 122 7.30 25.44 -12.59
N ARG A 123 6.67 25.01 -11.48
CA ARG A 123 7.07 23.83 -10.71
C ARG A 123 5.87 22.95 -10.34
N ALA A 124 6.15 21.73 -9.86
CA ALA A 124 5.14 20.88 -9.25
C ALA A 124 4.47 21.58 -8.07
N GLU A 125 3.16 21.37 -7.91
CA GLU A 125 2.43 21.80 -6.72
C GLU A 125 2.79 20.88 -5.55
N ILE A 126 3.52 21.40 -4.56
CA ILE A 126 3.95 20.67 -3.37
C ILE A 126 3.04 21.02 -2.21
N LEU A 127 2.67 20.02 -1.41
CA LEU A 127 1.88 20.21 -0.20
C LEU A 127 2.61 21.17 0.77
N LYS A 128 1.93 22.23 1.16
CA LYS A 128 2.45 23.29 2.04
C LYS A 128 1.89 23.23 3.45
N GLN A 129 0.63 22.91 3.57
CA GLN A 129 -0.04 22.98 4.87
C GLN A 129 -1.24 22.02 4.94
N ILE A 130 -1.45 21.45 6.11
CA ILE A 130 -2.66 20.72 6.50
C ILE A 130 -3.27 21.43 7.70
N LYS A 131 -4.59 21.67 7.68
CA LYS A 131 -5.35 22.17 8.82
C LYS A 131 -6.50 21.26 9.15
N VAL A 132 -6.70 21.02 10.45
CA VAL A 132 -7.92 20.40 10.97
C VAL A 132 -8.78 21.50 11.55
N LEU A 133 -10.01 21.63 11.07
CA LEU A 133 -10.96 22.62 11.50
C LEU A 133 -12.21 21.94 12.08
N ASN A 134 -12.75 22.50 13.15
CA ASN A 134 -14.07 22.11 13.63
C ASN A 134 -15.18 22.71 12.74
N LYS A 135 -16.45 22.46 13.08
CA LYS A 135 -17.60 23.00 12.34
C LYS A 135 -17.64 24.53 12.31
N ASP A 136 -17.18 25.20 13.37
CA ASP A 136 -17.10 26.67 13.46
C ASP A 136 -15.90 27.24 12.68
N ALA A 137 -15.21 26.44 11.91
CA ALA A 137 -14.00 26.80 11.19
C ALA A 137 -12.83 27.25 12.09
N LYS A 138 -12.87 26.94 13.41
CA LYS A 138 -11.74 27.10 14.31
C LYS A 138 -10.66 26.07 13.95
N VAL A 139 -9.43 26.52 13.78
CA VAL A 139 -8.28 25.62 13.54
C VAL A 139 -7.94 24.93 14.86
N ILE A 140 -8.08 23.60 14.86
CA ILE A 140 -7.76 22.74 16.00
C ILE A 140 -6.31 22.26 15.92
N ARG A 141 -5.85 21.95 14.70
CA ARG A 141 -4.48 21.49 14.48
C ARG A 141 -3.97 21.98 13.13
N ARG A 142 -2.69 22.30 13.06
CA ARG A 142 -2.04 22.77 11.84
C ARG A 142 -0.67 22.13 11.71
N VAL A 143 -0.37 21.70 10.49
CA VAL A 143 0.93 21.16 10.09
C VAL A 143 1.43 21.96 8.91
N ASP A 144 2.61 22.54 9.01
CA ASP A 144 3.28 23.30 7.95
C ASP A 144 4.48 22.51 7.42
N PHE A 145 4.58 22.41 6.10
CA PHE A 145 5.66 21.74 5.39
C PHE A 145 6.54 22.79 4.71
N TYR A 146 7.81 22.71 4.95
CA TYR A 146 8.81 23.61 4.36
C TYR A 146 9.77 22.79 3.51
N SER A 147 9.66 22.95 2.21
CA SER A 147 10.56 22.33 1.24
C SER A 147 11.55 23.35 0.70
N ASP A 148 12.78 22.89 0.44
CA ASP A 148 13.76 23.69 -0.28
C ASP A 148 13.31 23.84 -1.74
N LEU A 149 13.08 25.09 -2.15
CA LEU A 149 12.59 25.40 -3.49
C LEU A 149 13.61 25.10 -4.61
N THR A 150 14.87 24.86 -4.29
CA THR A 150 15.90 24.54 -5.28
C THR A 150 16.03 23.02 -5.51
N THR A 151 15.82 22.25 -4.46
CA THR A 151 16.01 20.78 -4.47
C THR A 151 14.73 19.99 -4.39
N ASP A 152 13.59 20.65 -4.09
CA ASP A 152 12.28 20.05 -3.79
C ASP A 152 12.30 19.07 -2.58
N LEU A 153 13.38 19.08 -1.78
CA LEU A 153 13.50 18.26 -0.60
C LEU A 153 12.75 18.87 0.60
N LEU A 154 12.12 18.03 1.40
CA LEU A 154 11.42 18.44 2.61
C LEU A 154 12.44 18.84 3.70
N GLY A 155 12.58 20.12 3.97
CA GLY A 155 13.53 20.63 4.97
C GLY A 155 13.01 20.55 6.41
N SER A 156 11.70 20.83 6.61
CA SER A 156 11.11 20.72 7.94
C SER A 156 9.60 20.53 7.90
N VAL A 157 9.07 19.95 8.98
CA VAL A 157 7.64 19.85 9.28
C VAL A 157 7.40 20.47 10.64
N SER A 158 6.59 21.53 10.68
CA SER A 158 6.20 22.18 11.92
C SER A 158 4.76 21.84 12.26
N VAL A 159 4.58 21.22 13.42
CA VAL A 159 3.25 20.91 13.98
C VAL A 159 2.98 21.93 15.08
N THR A 160 1.92 22.72 14.91
CA THR A 160 1.59 23.77 15.90
C THR A 160 1.45 23.16 17.28
N GLY A 161 2.27 23.63 18.22
CA GLY A 161 2.34 23.18 19.60
C GLY A 161 3.18 21.93 19.86
N ASP A 162 3.49 21.13 18.85
CA ASP A 162 4.35 19.94 18.99
C ASP A 162 5.80 20.22 18.54
N GLY A 163 6.04 21.41 17.95
CA GLY A 163 7.36 21.85 17.52
C GLY A 163 7.71 21.43 16.09
N THR A 164 9.00 21.50 15.77
CA THR A 164 9.48 21.35 14.39
C THR A 164 10.41 20.16 14.28
N TYR A 165 10.09 19.29 13.33
CA TYR A 165 10.98 18.23 12.82
C TYR A 165 11.84 18.82 11.72
N ARG A 166 13.16 18.57 11.74
CA ARG A 166 14.08 19.00 10.69
C ARG A 166 14.76 17.82 10.03
N PHE A 167 14.88 17.89 8.72
CA PHE A 167 15.47 16.84 7.89
C PHE A 167 16.78 17.33 7.30
N SER A 168 17.81 16.52 7.40
CA SER A 168 19.10 16.80 6.79
C SER A 168 19.45 15.72 5.79
N TYR A 169 19.87 16.12 4.63
CA TYR A 169 20.17 15.26 3.50
C TYR A 169 21.65 15.34 3.15
N ASN A 170 22.14 14.29 2.51
CA ASN A 170 23.48 14.30 1.92
C ASN A 170 23.61 15.49 0.96
N THR A 171 24.74 16.19 1.06
CA THR A 171 24.97 17.44 0.32
C THR A 171 25.36 17.25 -1.13
N GLN A 172 25.73 16.03 -1.53
CA GLN A 172 26.08 15.75 -2.92
C GLN A 172 24.88 16.01 -3.84
N SER A 173 25.10 16.77 -4.91
CA SER A 173 24.06 17.12 -5.87
C SER A 173 23.98 16.09 -6.99
N PHE A 174 22.78 15.98 -7.60
CA PHE A 174 22.64 15.35 -8.91
C PHE A 174 23.07 16.37 -9.96
N GLU A 175 24.26 16.25 -10.50
CA GLU A 175 24.77 17.18 -11.50
C GLU A 175 24.34 16.81 -12.91
N ASN A 176 24.13 15.52 -13.18
CA ASN A 176 23.80 15.04 -14.51
C ASN A 176 22.67 13.98 -14.46
N VAL A 177 21.57 14.28 -15.15
CA VAL A 177 20.40 13.40 -15.22
C VAL A 177 20.64 12.13 -16.05
N TYR A 178 21.68 12.11 -16.87
CA TYR A 178 22.06 10.94 -17.66
C TYR A 178 23.04 10.01 -16.94
N ALA A 179 23.55 10.43 -15.78
CA ALA A 179 24.43 9.62 -14.94
C ALA A 179 23.61 8.66 -14.06
N GLN A 180 22.97 7.69 -14.69
CA GLN A 180 22.18 6.67 -14.00
C GLN A 180 22.65 5.28 -14.40
N ASP A 181 22.64 4.37 -13.41
CA ASP A 181 22.85 2.95 -13.68
C ASP A 181 21.58 2.31 -14.29
N LYS A 182 21.68 1.03 -14.60
CA LYS A 182 20.57 0.25 -15.15
C LYS A 182 19.34 0.19 -14.24
N PHE A 183 19.46 0.52 -12.95
CA PHE A 183 18.37 0.56 -11.97
C PHE A 183 17.83 1.96 -11.73
N GLY A 184 18.46 2.97 -12.34
CA GLY A 184 18.11 4.37 -12.19
C GLY A 184 18.77 5.08 -11.01
N TYR A 185 19.77 4.46 -10.36
CA TYR A 185 20.56 5.13 -9.33
C TYR A 185 21.67 5.98 -9.92
N TYR A 186 21.97 7.08 -9.25
CA TYR A 186 22.98 8.03 -9.69
C TYR A 186 24.38 7.44 -9.63
N THR A 187 25.11 7.49 -10.76
CA THR A 187 26.47 6.94 -10.89
C THR A 187 27.58 7.94 -10.53
N GLY A 188 27.25 9.24 -10.47
CA GLY A 188 28.26 10.29 -10.25
C GLY A 188 29.03 10.71 -11.49
N GLU A 189 28.76 10.17 -12.65
CA GLU A 189 29.49 10.45 -13.88
C GLU A 189 29.11 11.84 -14.43
N VAL A 190 29.98 12.80 -14.21
CA VAL A 190 29.73 14.22 -14.56
C VAL A 190 29.55 14.44 -16.08
N ASN A 191 30.27 13.69 -16.90
CA ASN A 191 30.24 13.80 -18.34
C ASN A 191 29.28 12.82 -19.03
N ALA A 192 28.40 12.18 -18.26
CA ALA A 192 27.43 11.26 -18.83
C ALA A 192 26.57 11.98 -19.88
N GLY A 193 26.46 11.37 -21.03
CA GLY A 193 25.54 11.78 -22.09
C GLY A 193 24.39 10.78 -22.17
N ILE A 194 23.48 11.02 -23.10
CA ILE A 194 22.32 10.17 -23.29
C ILE A 194 22.68 8.70 -23.56
N ASN A 195 23.81 8.44 -24.19
CA ASN A 195 24.30 7.08 -24.47
C ASN A 195 24.68 6.30 -23.19
N ASN A 196 24.93 7.00 -22.08
CA ASN A 196 25.23 6.35 -20.79
C ASN A 196 23.98 5.71 -20.14
N LEU A 197 22.79 6.11 -20.58
CA LEU A 197 21.54 5.51 -20.13
C LEU A 197 21.28 4.11 -20.73
N PHE A 198 22.01 3.77 -21.78
CA PHE A 198 21.86 2.51 -22.48
C PHE A 198 23.03 1.59 -22.19
N PRO A 199 22.79 0.30 -21.94
CA PRO A 199 23.84 -0.68 -21.83
C PRO A 199 24.59 -0.76 -23.18
N ARG A 200 25.86 -1.13 -23.13
CA ARG A 200 26.66 -1.36 -24.33
C ARG A 200 26.11 -2.56 -25.07
N TYR A 201 25.56 -2.33 -26.25
CA TYR A 201 25.02 -3.37 -27.11
C TYR A 201 25.66 -3.30 -28.49
N ILE A 202 26.02 -4.44 -29.06
CA ILE A 202 26.62 -4.54 -30.37
C ILE A 202 25.56 -4.99 -31.38
N VAL A 203 25.20 -4.11 -32.29
CA VAL A 203 24.28 -4.42 -33.39
C VAL A 203 25.09 -4.81 -34.60
N GLN A 204 24.89 -6.02 -35.10
CA GLN A 204 25.45 -6.47 -36.37
C GLN A 204 24.54 -6.07 -37.52
N LEU A 205 24.97 -5.15 -38.32
CA LEU A 205 24.35 -4.77 -39.59
C LEU A 205 25.04 -5.52 -40.73
N LEU A 206 24.43 -5.63 -41.90
CA LEU A 206 24.99 -6.39 -43.03
C LEU A 206 26.44 -6.01 -43.34
N ASP A 207 26.74 -4.71 -43.37
CA ASP A 207 28.04 -4.18 -43.79
C ASP A 207 28.85 -3.53 -42.66
N SER A 208 28.34 -3.50 -41.44
CA SER A 208 29.02 -2.84 -40.32
C SER A 208 28.56 -3.38 -38.95
N ILE A 209 29.46 -3.29 -37.99
CA ILE A 209 29.16 -3.51 -36.57
C ILE A 209 29.06 -2.14 -35.92
N GLN A 210 27.92 -1.85 -35.30
CA GLN A 210 27.71 -0.62 -34.55
C GLN A 210 27.57 -0.91 -33.05
N SER A 211 28.16 -0.08 -32.22
CA SER A 211 28.00 -0.14 -30.78
C SER A 211 27.02 0.94 -30.33
N VAL A 212 25.99 0.55 -29.61
CA VAL A 212 25.00 1.43 -28.99
C VAL A 212 25.23 1.43 -27.50
N GLY A 213 25.04 2.60 -26.88
CA GLY A 213 25.22 2.74 -25.45
C GLY A 213 26.68 2.64 -25.03
N CYS A 214 26.97 3.14 -23.87
CA CYS A 214 28.28 3.06 -23.23
C CYS A 214 28.13 2.88 -21.71
N GLY A 215 26.90 2.74 -21.19
CA GLY A 215 26.64 2.50 -19.78
C GLY A 215 27.24 1.16 -19.36
N ASP A 216 28.05 1.18 -18.31
CA ASP A 216 28.59 -0.02 -17.68
C ASP A 216 27.64 -0.62 -16.64
N GLY A 217 26.59 0.15 -16.30
CA GLY A 217 25.53 -0.26 -15.36
C GLY A 217 25.97 -0.30 -13.90
N HIS A 218 27.11 0.26 -13.56
CA HIS A 218 27.65 0.30 -12.20
C HIS A 218 27.49 1.67 -11.56
N SER A 219 27.11 1.69 -10.30
CA SER A 219 27.07 2.90 -9.47
C SER A 219 28.03 2.78 -8.31
N GLU A 220 28.63 3.92 -7.95
CA GLU A 220 29.45 4.02 -6.74
C GLU A 220 28.59 4.35 -5.52
N GLU A 221 28.92 3.75 -4.36
CA GLU A 221 28.17 3.97 -3.11
C GLU A 221 28.09 5.45 -2.74
N SER A 222 29.17 6.20 -2.91
CA SER A 222 29.21 7.63 -2.64
C SER A 222 28.20 8.40 -3.48
N ALA A 223 28.14 8.09 -4.78
CA ALA A 223 27.23 8.74 -5.73
C ALA A 223 25.76 8.40 -5.42
N MET A 224 25.45 7.15 -5.14
CA MET A 224 24.10 6.72 -4.79
C MET A 224 23.55 7.43 -3.54
N LYS A 225 24.42 7.90 -2.63
CA LYS A 225 24.03 8.64 -1.43
C LYS A 225 23.61 10.09 -1.71
N ALA A 226 23.75 10.58 -2.93
CA ALA A 226 23.35 11.96 -3.28
C ALA A 226 21.89 12.23 -2.89
N LYS A 227 21.67 13.30 -2.09
CA LYS A 227 20.36 13.75 -1.61
C LYS A 227 19.58 12.73 -0.75
N ILE A 228 20.22 11.67 -0.23
CA ILE A 228 19.55 10.75 0.69
C ILE A 228 19.37 11.39 2.07
N LEU A 229 18.33 11.01 2.79
CA LEU A 229 18.07 11.49 4.15
C LEU A 229 19.10 10.88 5.13
N GLU A 230 19.87 11.73 5.81
CA GLU A 230 20.91 11.30 6.76
C GLU A 230 20.54 11.57 8.23
N LYS A 231 19.63 12.54 8.48
CA LYS A 231 19.28 12.90 9.86
C LYS A 231 17.88 13.47 9.97
N ILE A 232 17.19 13.08 11.04
CA ILE A 232 15.94 13.68 11.50
C ILE A 232 16.19 14.25 12.90
N VAL A 233 15.93 15.53 13.11
CA VAL A 233 15.94 16.17 14.42
C VAL A 233 14.51 16.35 14.89
N TYR A 234 14.22 15.87 16.07
CA TYR A 234 12.89 15.93 16.70
C TYR A 234 12.68 17.24 17.48
N PRO A 235 11.43 17.66 17.71
CA PRO A 235 11.13 18.86 18.50
C PRO A 235 11.74 18.85 19.91
N THR A 236 11.90 17.66 20.50
CA THR A 236 12.54 17.47 21.81
C THR A 236 14.04 17.72 21.81
N GLY A 237 14.65 17.92 20.64
CA GLY A 237 16.08 18.07 20.46
C GLY A 237 16.84 16.75 20.31
N GLY A 238 16.16 15.62 20.46
CA GLY A 238 16.69 14.32 20.08
C GLY A 238 16.83 14.21 18.57
N TYR A 239 17.60 13.23 18.11
CA TYR A 239 17.73 13.00 16.66
C TYR A 239 17.96 11.53 16.35
N THR A 240 17.64 11.18 15.10
CA THR A 240 18.02 9.92 14.50
C THR A 240 18.92 10.18 13.30
N THR A 241 20.05 9.48 13.22
CA THR A 241 20.93 9.46 12.05
C THR A 241 20.85 8.13 11.33
N PHE A 242 21.03 8.17 10.01
CA PHE A 242 20.95 7.03 9.11
C PHE A 242 22.28 6.88 8.39
N GLU A 243 22.90 5.72 8.49
CA GLU A 243 24.04 5.33 7.67
C GLU A 243 23.61 4.26 6.68
N TYR A 244 24.03 4.41 5.44
CA TYR A 244 23.67 3.53 4.34
C TYR A 244 24.90 2.84 3.76
N GLU A 245 24.67 1.69 3.16
CA GLU A 245 25.63 0.96 2.33
C GLU A 245 24.92 0.41 1.08
N MET A 246 25.68 -0.01 0.06
CA MET A 246 25.11 -0.59 -1.14
C MET A 246 24.43 -1.92 -0.88
N ASN A 247 23.31 -2.16 -1.54
CA ASN A 247 22.80 -3.50 -1.74
C ASN A 247 23.75 -4.28 -2.64
N ARG A 248 23.95 -5.56 -2.31
CA ARG A 248 24.83 -6.47 -3.07
C ARG A 248 24.14 -7.79 -3.32
N ALA A 249 24.27 -8.31 -4.53
CA ALA A 249 23.83 -9.64 -4.90
C ALA A 249 24.89 -10.30 -5.79
N LEU A 250 24.93 -11.63 -5.80
CA LEU A 250 25.75 -12.39 -6.73
C LEU A 250 24.86 -12.89 -7.86
N SER A 251 25.22 -12.55 -9.09
CA SER A 251 24.67 -13.22 -10.27
C SER A 251 25.67 -14.27 -10.73
N VAL A 252 25.20 -15.50 -10.89
CA VAL A 252 25.99 -16.60 -11.41
C VAL A 252 25.59 -16.83 -12.85
N SER A 253 26.54 -16.72 -13.77
CA SER A 253 26.30 -17.04 -15.18
C SER A 253 26.13 -18.55 -15.33
N GLU A 254 24.98 -18.99 -15.83
CA GLU A 254 24.71 -20.40 -16.10
C GLU A 254 25.66 -20.98 -17.18
N MET A 255 26.19 -20.12 -18.07
CA MET A 255 27.05 -20.56 -19.17
C MET A 255 28.52 -20.76 -18.75
N THR A 256 29.04 -19.91 -17.85
CA THR A 256 30.47 -19.90 -17.50
C THR A 256 30.73 -20.30 -16.05
N GLY A 257 29.73 -20.28 -15.20
CA GLY A 257 29.88 -20.47 -13.75
C GLY A 257 30.57 -19.29 -13.04
N ASP A 258 30.85 -18.20 -13.77
CA ASP A 258 31.48 -17.01 -13.19
C ASP A 258 30.44 -16.23 -12.36
N SER A 259 30.84 -15.74 -11.19
CA SER A 259 30.02 -14.92 -10.35
C SER A 259 30.33 -13.43 -10.57
N THR A 260 29.30 -12.64 -10.83
CA THR A 260 29.41 -11.18 -10.95
C THR A 260 28.76 -10.52 -9.75
N ASP A 261 29.48 -9.62 -9.08
CA ASP A 261 28.95 -8.80 -7.99
C ASP A 261 28.03 -7.71 -8.59
N ILE A 262 26.77 -7.76 -8.22
CA ILE A 262 25.77 -6.77 -8.67
C ILE A 262 25.47 -5.85 -7.50
N THR A 263 25.58 -4.56 -7.77
CA THR A 263 25.23 -3.49 -6.83
C THR A 263 24.01 -2.75 -7.33
N CYS A 264 23.00 -2.56 -6.48
CA CYS A 264 21.80 -1.82 -6.86
C CYS A 264 21.11 -1.20 -5.64
N GLY A 265 21.08 0.13 -5.60
CA GLY A 265 20.45 0.88 -4.53
C GLY A 265 21.15 0.77 -3.18
N LEU A 266 20.53 1.34 -2.18
CA LEU A 266 21.06 1.46 -0.83
C LEU A 266 20.20 0.71 0.17
N ARG A 267 20.86 0.20 1.23
CA ARG A 267 20.24 -0.39 2.42
C ARG A 267 20.76 0.29 3.69
N ILE A 268 20.00 0.19 4.77
CA ILE A 268 20.44 0.73 6.07
C ILE A 268 21.57 -0.11 6.63
N LYS A 269 22.70 0.55 6.93
CA LYS A 269 23.82 -0.05 7.65
C LYS A 269 23.70 0.13 9.16
N ARG A 270 23.30 1.35 9.59
CA ARG A 270 23.18 1.74 10.98
C ARG A 270 22.15 2.83 11.19
N LEU A 271 21.45 2.73 12.32
CA LEU A 271 20.59 3.78 12.88
C LEU A 271 21.15 4.18 14.25
N SER A 272 21.31 5.48 14.48
CA SER A 272 21.68 5.99 15.81
C SER A 272 20.61 6.95 16.30
N GLN A 273 20.08 6.71 17.50
CA GLN A 273 19.06 7.52 18.14
C GLN A 273 19.64 8.17 19.39
N TYR A 274 19.67 9.48 19.43
CA TYR A 274 20.12 10.26 20.56
C TYR A 274 18.95 10.82 21.36
N ASP A 275 18.96 10.60 22.67
CA ASP A 275 18.02 11.18 23.61
C ASP A 275 18.70 12.29 24.42
N PRO A 276 18.31 13.57 24.25
CA PRO A 276 18.92 14.69 24.96
C PRO A 276 18.59 14.70 26.47
N SER A 277 17.53 14.01 26.92
CA SER A 277 17.12 13.95 28.32
C SER A 277 18.03 13.04 29.14
N SER A 278 18.43 11.93 28.57
CA SER A 278 19.37 10.97 29.19
C SER A 278 20.83 11.19 28.78
N GLY A 279 21.07 11.93 27.69
CA GLY A 279 22.37 12.05 27.04
C GLY A 279 22.86 10.75 26.38
N GLN A 280 21.98 9.75 26.24
CA GLN A 280 22.32 8.45 25.71
C GLN A 280 22.09 8.38 24.22
N GLU A 281 22.94 7.60 23.55
CA GLU A 281 22.78 7.22 22.16
C GLU A 281 22.60 5.70 22.05
N ILE A 282 21.49 5.29 21.45
CA ILE A 282 21.21 3.89 21.15
C ILE A 282 21.45 3.67 19.67
N THR A 283 22.31 2.70 19.38
CA THR A 283 22.65 2.36 17.99
C THR A 283 22.13 0.99 17.65
N LYS A 284 21.54 0.89 16.45
CA LYS A 284 21.20 -0.37 15.78
C LYS A 284 22.04 -0.49 14.53
N SER A 285 22.70 -1.62 14.33
CA SER A 285 23.44 -1.93 13.12
C SER A 285 22.96 -3.23 12.51
N TYR A 286 22.93 -3.27 11.18
CA TYR A 286 22.36 -4.37 10.42
C TYR A 286 23.43 -5.11 9.63
N LYS A 287 23.28 -6.43 9.58
CA LYS A 287 24.06 -7.32 8.71
C LYS A 287 23.08 -8.12 7.87
N TYR A 288 23.42 -8.35 6.64
CA TYR A 288 22.53 -8.88 5.63
C TYR A 288 23.08 -10.15 4.99
N GLY A 289 22.15 -11.00 4.52
CA GLY A 289 22.44 -12.26 3.84
C GLY A 289 22.82 -13.38 4.81
N SER A 290 22.64 -14.62 4.37
CA SER A 290 22.92 -15.81 5.15
C SER A 290 24.30 -15.78 5.76
N ASN A 291 24.39 -15.99 7.08
CA ASN A 291 25.61 -15.90 7.87
C ASN A 291 26.35 -14.55 7.74
N GLU A 292 25.61 -13.46 7.61
CA GLU A 292 26.15 -12.10 7.50
C GLU A 292 27.07 -11.91 6.27
N SER A 293 26.79 -12.63 5.20
CA SER A 293 27.62 -12.63 3.96
C SER A 293 27.68 -11.26 3.28
N GLY A 294 26.67 -10.40 3.52
CA GLY A 294 26.50 -9.14 2.85
C GLY A 294 25.77 -9.22 1.51
N TYR A 295 25.51 -10.42 1.00
CA TYR A 295 24.87 -10.65 -0.29
C TYR A 295 23.43 -11.10 -0.12
N GLY A 296 22.57 -10.53 -0.96
CA GLY A 296 21.18 -10.93 -1.12
C GLY A 296 20.96 -11.68 -2.42
N ASN A 297 19.69 -11.98 -2.67
CA ASN A 297 19.24 -12.64 -3.89
C ASN A 297 18.66 -11.58 -4.83
N ILE A 298 18.98 -11.69 -6.12
CA ILE A 298 18.42 -10.85 -7.15
C ILE A 298 17.20 -11.55 -7.74
N ILE A 299 16.10 -10.81 -7.88
CA ILE A 299 14.82 -11.37 -8.31
C ILE A 299 14.77 -11.61 -9.82
N VAL A 300 15.59 -10.86 -10.56
CA VAL A 300 15.57 -10.85 -12.03
C VAL A 300 16.93 -11.28 -12.54
N ASP A 301 16.92 -12.22 -13.47
CA ASP A 301 18.13 -12.56 -14.21
C ASP A 301 18.65 -11.33 -14.95
N THR A 302 19.85 -10.91 -14.59
CA THR A 302 20.46 -9.69 -15.13
C THR A 302 20.98 -9.86 -16.55
N SER A 303 21.13 -11.10 -17.03
CA SER A 303 21.56 -11.36 -18.40
C SER A 303 20.50 -11.00 -19.45
N ASP A 304 19.24 -11.02 -19.03
CA ASP A 304 18.07 -10.88 -19.89
C ASP A 304 17.23 -9.61 -19.61
N TRP A 305 17.79 -8.65 -18.95
CA TRP A 305 17.09 -7.43 -18.55
C TRP A 305 16.63 -6.61 -19.73
N GLY A 306 15.55 -6.94 -20.32
CA GLY A 306 14.70 -6.22 -21.27
C GLY A 306 15.15 -4.87 -21.86
N TYR A 307 16.43 -4.51 -21.70
CA TYR A 307 17.02 -3.33 -22.30
C TYR A 307 17.08 -3.43 -23.83
N VAL A 308 17.13 -4.67 -24.32
CA VAL A 308 17.21 -4.93 -25.75
C VAL A 308 16.06 -5.83 -26.16
N SER A 309 15.22 -5.36 -27.03
CA SER A 309 14.20 -6.18 -27.67
C SER A 309 14.44 -6.21 -29.18
N GLU A 310 14.52 -7.42 -29.71
CA GLU A 310 14.62 -7.63 -31.14
C GLU A 310 13.25 -8.03 -31.68
N ARG A 311 12.86 -7.40 -32.78
CA ARG A 311 11.61 -7.75 -33.47
C ARG A 311 11.86 -7.83 -34.97
N THR A 312 11.42 -8.92 -35.56
CA THR A 312 11.39 -9.03 -37.02
C THR A 312 9.97 -8.70 -37.52
N GLN A 313 9.90 -7.75 -38.43
CA GLN A 313 8.63 -7.34 -39.01
C GLN A 313 8.67 -7.51 -40.49
N LYS A 314 7.60 -8.08 -41.07
CA LYS A 314 7.44 -8.20 -42.51
C LYS A 314 6.81 -6.93 -43.08
N VAL A 315 7.48 -6.30 -44.01
CA VAL A 315 7.01 -5.13 -44.71
C VAL A 315 6.73 -5.51 -46.15
N ILE A 316 5.52 -5.27 -46.64
CA ILE A 316 5.17 -5.52 -48.05
C ILE A 316 5.61 -4.30 -48.86
N ASN A 317 6.52 -4.49 -49.80
CA ASN A 317 6.89 -3.47 -50.76
C ASN A 317 6.10 -3.72 -52.04
N ILE A 318 5.41 -2.72 -52.54
CA ILE A 318 4.73 -2.77 -53.83
C ILE A 318 5.60 -2.02 -54.84
N VAL A 319 6.14 -2.74 -55.80
CA VAL A 319 6.99 -2.18 -56.85
C VAL A 319 6.21 -1.17 -57.68
N ASP A 320 6.79 0.02 -57.87
CA ASP A 320 6.19 1.05 -58.72
C ASP A 320 6.14 0.58 -60.18
N PRO A 321 4.94 0.51 -60.76
CA PRO A 321 4.81 0.13 -62.18
C PRO A 321 5.46 1.10 -63.16
N ILE A 322 5.87 2.30 -62.72
CA ILE A 322 6.53 3.30 -63.53
C ILE A 322 8.03 2.99 -63.72
N GLU A 323 8.68 2.38 -62.73
CA GLU A 323 10.09 1.97 -62.85
C GLU A 323 10.28 0.64 -63.55
N ASN A 324 9.19 -0.14 -63.74
CA ASN A 324 9.24 -1.40 -64.49
C ASN A 324 7.95 -1.61 -65.31
N PRO A 325 7.79 -0.92 -66.46
CA PRO A 325 6.55 -0.97 -67.23
C PRO A 325 6.23 -2.31 -67.88
N GLU A 326 7.15 -3.26 -67.95
CA GLU A 326 6.95 -4.57 -68.54
C GLU A 326 6.82 -5.74 -67.53
N GLY A 327 7.01 -5.42 -66.24
CA GLY A 327 6.96 -6.42 -65.18
C GLY A 327 5.60 -6.49 -64.50
N SER A 328 4.98 -7.65 -64.50
CA SER A 328 3.96 -8.00 -63.54
C SER A 328 4.65 -8.08 -62.15
N GLY A 329 4.86 -6.90 -61.54
CA GLY A 329 5.55 -6.84 -60.27
C GLY A 329 4.68 -7.48 -59.17
N GLU A 330 5.01 -8.67 -58.78
CA GLU A 330 4.49 -9.23 -57.56
C GLU A 330 5.02 -8.43 -56.36
N PRO A 331 4.18 -8.13 -55.38
CA PRO A 331 4.63 -7.44 -54.19
C PRO A 331 5.71 -8.26 -53.48
N SER A 332 6.89 -7.66 -53.30
CA SER A 332 7.95 -8.29 -52.52
C SER A 332 7.72 -8.08 -51.03
N VAL A 333 7.90 -9.11 -50.25
CA VAL A 333 7.85 -9.05 -48.79
C VAL A 333 9.28 -8.82 -48.29
N LEU A 334 9.48 -7.77 -47.56
CA LEU A 334 10.76 -7.41 -46.94
C LEU A 334 10.72 -7.74 -45.48
N ASP A 335 11.77 -8.34 -44.97
CA ASP A 335 11.97 -8.52 -43.57
C ASP A 335 12.71 -7.28 -42.97
N ALA A 336 12.02 -6.53 -42.12
CA ALA A 336 12.65 -5.47 -41.35
C ALA A 336 12.99 -5.98 -39.98
N HIS A 337 14.27 -5.93 -39.63
CA HIS A 337 14.77 -6.32 -38.32
C HIS A 337 14.95 -5.09 -37.43
N TRP A 338 14.40 -5.13 -36.22
CA TRP A 338 14.41 -4.03 -35.28
C TRP A 338 15.15 -4.44 -34.02
N VAL A 339 15.97 -3.54 -33.54
CA VAL A 339 16.56 -3.63 -32.24
C VAL A 339 16.18 -2.38 -31.45
N ILE A 340 15.42 -2.55 -30.40
CA ILE A 340 15.05 -1.48 -29.48
C ILE A 340 15.87 -1.66 -28.22
N VAL A 341 16.70 -0.68 -27.90
CA VAL A 341 17.45 -0.62 -26.65
C VAL A 341 16.79 0.43 -25.78
N SER A 342 16.29 0.06 -24.61
CA SER A 342 15.67 0.99 -23.67
C SER A 342 16.52 1.19 -22.42
N GLU A 343 16.47 2.38 -21.84
CA GLU A 343 17.20 2.70 -20.60
C GLU A 343 16.70 1.95 -19.37
N LYS A 344 15.42 1.62 -19.37
CA LYS A 344 14.74 0.95 -18.24
C LYS A 344 13.88 -0.18 -18.71
N ASN A 345 13.84 -1.24 -17.93
CA ASN A 345 12.79 -2.22 -18.04
C ASN A 345 11.52 -1.66 -17.36
N ALA A 346 10.62 -1.08 -18.15
CA ALA A 346 9.37 -0.47 -17.65
C ALA A 346 8.48 -1.43 -16.86
N ASN A 347 8.72 -2.73 -16.98
CA ASN A 347 7.87 -3.76 -16.35
C ASN A 347 8.27 -4.09 -14.91
N ILE A 348 9.48 -3.76 -14.47
CA ILE A 348 9.97 -4.09 -13.11
C ILE A 348 9.36 -3.18 -12.04
N THR A 349 8.99 -1.95 -12.42
CA THR A 349 8.54 -0.92 -11.46
C THR A 349 7.09 -1.08 -11.01
N LEU A 350 6.30 -1.94 -11.63
CA LEU A 350 4.85 -1.99 -11.38
C LEU A 350 4.45 -2.77 -10.12
N PHE A 351 5.29 -3.70 -9.64
CA PHE A 351 4.88 -4.61 -8.55
C PHE A 351 5.85 -4.74 -7.37
N ASN A 352 7.08 -4.23 -7.45
CA ASN A 352 8.13 -4.51 -6.46
C ASN A 352 8.71 -3.29 -5.74
N ASP A 353 8.00 -2.16 -5.67
CA ASP A 353 8.48 -0.93 -5.01
C ASP A 353 9.94 -0.56 -5.34
N ASN A 354 10.42 -0.91 -6.55
CA ASN A 354 11.81 -0.78 -7.01
C ASN A 354 12.87 -1.54 -6.19
N CYS A 355 12.48 -2.52 -5.39
CA CYS A 355 13.43 -3.34 -4.65
C CYS A 355 13.90 -4.52 -5.49
N MET A 356 15.18 -4.52 -5.87
CA MET A 356 15.76 -5.55 -6.76
C MET A 356 16.50 -6.66 -6.00
N VAL A 357 16.92 -6.38 -4.78
CA VAL A 357 17.66 -7.32 -3.94
C VAL A 357 16.90 -7.62 -2.67
N TRP A 358 16.69 -8.89 -2.43
CA TRP A 358 16.05 -9.40 -1.21
C TRP A 358 17.06 -10.20 -0.39
N TYR A 359 16.94 -10.10 0.92
CA TYR A 359 17.81 -10.80 1.85
C TYR A 359 17.03 -11.91 2.53
N ASP A 360 17.57 -13.12 2.44
CA ASP A 360 17.05 -14.30 3.13
C ASP A 360 17.31 -14.25 4.64
N GLU A 361 18.31 -13.49 5.08
CA GLU A 361 18.63 -13.31 6.49
C GLU A 361 19.06 -11.87 6.76
N VAL A 362 18.55 -11.31 7.87
CA VAL A 362 18.95 -9.99 8.39
C VAL A 362 19.24 -10.13 9.89
N ALA A 363 20.41 -9.69 10.30
CA ALA A 363 20.80 -9.61 11.70
C ALA A 363 20.83 -8.15 12.18
N GLU A 364 20.03 -7.82 13.19
CA GLU A 364 20.04 -6.52 13.89
C GLU A 364 20.85 -6.65 15.17
N TYR A 365 21.81 -5.76 15.37
CA TYR A 365 22.60 -5.62 16.59
C TYR A 365 22.25 -4.30 17.27
N THR A 366 22.05 -4.34 18.60
CA THR A 366 21.84 -3.13 19.40
C THR A 366 23.09 -2.81 20.22
N SER A 367 23.36 -1.53 20.45
CA SER A 367 24.49 -1.08 21.32
C SER A 367 24.37 -1.58 22.76
N THR A 368 23.18 -2.04 23.17
CA THR A 368 22.94 -2.63 24.49
C THR A 368 23.30 -4.11 24.58
N GLY A 369 23.87 -4.68 23.53
CA GLY A 369 24.30 -6.07 23.47
C GLY A 369 23.21 -7.07 23.06
N GLY A 370 22.10 -6.59 22.52
CA GLY A 370 21.08 -7.44 21.90
C GLY A 370 21.42 -7.79 20.45
N LYS A 371 21.01 -8.98 20.02
CA LYS A 371 21.04 -9.40 18.60
C LYS A 371 19.71 -10.06 18.26
N THR A 372 19.13 -9.67 17.14
CA THR A 372 17.97 -10.35 16.54
C THR A 372 18.38 -10.84 15.17
N VAL A 373 18.14 -12.10 14.85
CA VAL A 373 18.36 -12.68 13.52
C VAL A 373 17.01 -13.10 12.97
N GLU A 374 16.66 -12.60 11.81
CA GLU A 374 15.41 -12.91 11.12
C GLU A 374 15.72 -13.51 9.76
N ARG A 375 15.07 -14.64 9.45
CA ARG A 375 15.17 -15.31 8.15
C ARG A 375 13.83 -15.25 7.45
N TYR A 376 13.89 -14.98 6.16
CA TYR A 376 12.74 -14.79 5.29
C TYR A 376 12.76 -15.82 4.17
N ASP A 377 11.57 -16.28 3.81
CA ASP A 377 11.34 -17.07 2.61
C ASP A 377 10.45 -16.29 1.68
N TYR A 378 10.64 -16.44 0.39
CA TYR A 378 9.83 -15.82 -0.64
C TYR A 378 9.53 -16.81 -1.74
N LEU A 379 8.29 -16.79 -2.20
CA LEU A 379 7.88 -17.61 -3.32
C LEU A 379 8.42 -17.01 -4.61
N TYR A 380 9.24 -17.79 -5.28
CA TYR A 380 9.81 -17.44 -6.56
C TYR A 380 9.24 -18.37 -7.64
N ASP A 381 8.56 -17.80 -8.64
CA ASP A 381 8.07 -18.58 -9.77
C ASP A 381 9.17 -18.82 -10.80
N GLN A 382 9.79 -19.98 -10.72
CA GLN A 382 10.82 -20.40 -11.68
C GLN A 382 10.24 -20.79 -13.05
N SER A 383 8.93 -21.03 -13.16
CA SER A 383 8.33 -21.54 -14.41
C SER A 383 8.34 -20.50 -15.53
N ASN A 384 8.37 -19.21 -15.20
CA ASN A 384 8.39 -18.12 -16.17
C ASN A 384 9.80 -17.68 -16.60
N ALA A 385 10.84 -18.16 -15.94
CA ALA A 385 12.23 -17.81 -16.29
C ALA A 385 12.67 -18.39 -17.64
N SER A 386 12.01 -19.44 -18.15
CA SER A 386 12.49 -20.19 -19.32
C SER A 386 11.84 -19.86 -20.64
N GLY A 387 10.78 -19.04 -20.71
CA GLY A 387 9.99 -18.96 -21.94
C GLY A 387 9.70 -17.58 -22.53
N ASN A 388 9.54 -16.54 -21.73
CA ASN A 388 9.11 -15.22 -22.22
C ASN A 388 9.69 -14.09 -21.40
N LYS A 389 10.76 -13.51 -21.92
CA LYS A 389 11.55 -12.40 -21.32
C LYS A 389 10.78 -11.09 -21.03
N ALA A 390 9.50 -11.01 -21.41
CA ALA A 390 8.69 -9.81 -21.23
C ALA A 390 7.86 -9.78 -19.93
N ILE A 391 7.88 -10.86 -19.10
CA ILE A 391 6.99 -10.98 -17.93
C ILE A 391 7.77 -11.29 -16.66
N TYR A 392 8.79 -10.47 -16.37
CA TYR A 392 9.60 -10.61 -15.12
C TYR A 392 8.87 -10.15 -13.85
N TRP A 393 7.74 -9.49 -13.98
CA TRP A 393 6.95 -8.97 -12.87
C TRP A 393 6.16 -10.03 -12.10
N SER A 394 6.08 -11.26 -12.61
CA SER A 394 5.47 -12.38 -11.90
C SER A 394 6.47 -13.23 -11.10
N ALA A 395 7.74 -12.86 -11.08
CA ALA A 395 8.77 -13.64 -10.38
C ALA A 395 8.60 -13.63 -8.86
N LEU A 396 8.12 -12.53 -8.28
CA LEU A 396 7.71 -12.47 -6.89
C LEU A 396 6.21 -12.69 -6.78
N ILE A 397 5.84 -13.84 -6.25
CA ILE A 397 4.44 -14.22 -6.05
C ILE A 397 3.87 -13.50 -4.84
N ASP A 398 4.70 -13.22 -3.83
CA ASP A 398 4.27 -12.59 -2.57
C ASP A 398 5.43 -11.84 -1.90
N THR A 399 5.10 -11.05 -0.89
CA THR A 399 6.08 -10.42 -0.01
C THR A 399 6.86 -11.48 0.77
N PRO A 400 8.16 -11.25 1.08
CA PRO A 400 8.92 -12.18 1.89
C PRO A 400 8.26 -12.45 3.24
N HIS A 401 8.14 -13.71 3.63
CA HIS A 401 7.57 -14.12 4.89
C HIS A 401 8.67 -14.46 5.91
N LEU A 402 8.48 -13.99 7.13
CA LEU A 402 9.37 -14.32 8.24
C LEU A 402 9.19 -15.79 8.61
N ILE A 403 10.24 -16.62 8.41
CA ILE A 403 10.18 -18.06 8.70
C ILE A 403 10.95 -18.47 9.96
N ASP A 404 11.93 -17.68 10.39
CA ASP A 404 12.75 -17.99 11.57
C ASP A 404 13.17 -16.68 12.24
N ARG A 405 13.04 -16.60 13.55
CA ARG A 405 13.45 -15.45 14.36
C ARG A 405 14.17 -15.91 15.61
N LYS A 406 15.39 -15.40 15.82
CA LYS A 406 16.20 -15.67 16.99
C LYS A 406 16.57 -14.38 17.70
N ILE A 407 16.33 -14.33 19.00
CA ILE A 407 16.65 -13.18 19.85
C ILE A 407 17.74 -13.60 20.84
N TYR A 408 18.82 -12.83 20.89
CA TYR A 408 19.97 -13.07 21.75
C TYR A 408 20.19 -11.89 22.71
N LYS A 409 20.71 -12.22 23.89
CA LYS A 409 21.29 -11.27 24.85
C LYS A 409 22.78 -11.57 24.98
N GLY A 410 23.64 -10.74 24.37
CA GLY A 410 25.01 -11.12 24.08
C GLY A 410 25.01 -12.34 23.13
N ASP A 411 25.78 -13.36 23.47
CA ASP A 411 25.85 -14.61 22.68
C ASP A 411 24.81 -15.66 23.09
N ARG A 412 23.95 -15.34 24.08
CA ARG A 412 22.96 -16.31 24.58
C ARG A 412 21.63 -16.16 23.87
N LEU A 413 21.15 -17.27 23.30
CA LEU A 413 19.82 -17.35 22.72
C LEU A 413 18.77 -17.27 23.83
N GLN A 414 17.84 -16.31 23.70
CA GLN A 414 16.71 -16.09 24.64
C GLN A 414 15.41 -16.62 24.07
N GLU A 415 15.19 -16.38 22.78
CA GLU A 415 13.96 -16.82 22.12
C GLU A 415 14.28 -17.29 20.70
N HIS A 416 13.62 -18.36 20.28
CA HIS A 416 13.65 -18.87 18.91
C HIS A 416 12.23 -19.17 18.46
N THR A 417 11.75 -18.45 17.44
CA THR A 417 10.43 -18.67 16.84
C THR A 417 10.58 -19.11 15.40
N ILE A 418 9.93 -20.19 15.05
CA ILE A 418 9.83 -20.73 13.69
C ILE A 418 8.40 -20.52 13.21
N TYR A 419 8.24 -20.06 11.98
CA TYR A 419 6.97 -19.82 11.32
C TYR A 419 6.85 -20.71 10.09
N LYS A 420 5.69 -21.28 9.86
CA LYS A 420 5.37 -22.00 8.64
C LYS A 420 4.10 -21.43 8.04
N TYR A 421 4.15 -21.18 6.75
CA TYR A 421 3.02 -20.68 5.99
C TYR A 421 2.49 -21.78 5.07
N ALA A 422 1.17 -21.79 4.88
CA ALA A 422 0.54 -22.68 3.92
C ALA A 422 0.67 -22.10 2.52
N ASP A 423 1.03 -22.96 1.57
CA ASP A 423 1.11 -22.59 0.16
C ASP A 423 -0.29 -22.42 -0.43
N ASN A 424 -0.62 -21.20 -0.83
CA ASN A 424 -1.86 -20.93 -1.52
C ASN A 424 -1.57 -20.49 -2.96
N ASN A 425 -1.57 -21.47 -3.87
CA ASN A 425 -1.25 -21.29 -5.28
C ASN A 425 -2.44 -20.78 -6.10
N GLN A 426 -3.18 -19.80 -5.60
CA GLN A 426 -4.25 -19.19 -6.38
C GLN A 426 -3.68 -18.19 -7.38
N TYR A 427 -4.15 -18.27 -8.62
CA TYR A 427 -3.78 -17.33 -9.65
C TYR A 427 -4.99 -16.93 -10.50
N ILE A 428 -4.93 -15.72 -11.04
CA ILE A 428 -5.80 -15.27 -12.13
C ILE A 428 -5.00 -15.29 -13.42
N GLN A 429 -5.69 -15.53 -14.51
CA GLN A 429 -5.04 -15.57 -15.81
C GLN A 429 -4.91 -14.15 -16.37
N GLY A 430 -3.69 -13.67 -16.50
CA GLY A 430 -3.34 -12.49 -17.28
C GLY A 430 -3.20 -12.83 -18.75
N ILE A 431 -3.38 -11.84 -19.62
CA ILE A 431 -3.25 -11.98 -21.08
C ILE A 431 -2.30 -10.89 -21.57
N LEU A 432 -1.22 -11.32 -22.22
CA LEU A 432 -0.33 -10.44 -22.96
C LEU A 432 -0.59 -10.64 -24.45
N VAL A 433 -0.82 -9.55 -25.17
CA VAL A 433 -0.99 -9.56 -26.61
C VAL A 433 0.26 -8.97 -27.27
N ASN A 434 1.03 -9.82 -27.93
CA ASN A 434 2.18 -9.39 -28.73
C ASN A 434 1.78 -9.35 -30.22
N THR A 435 2.13 -8.27 -30.90
CA THR A 435 2.03 -8.21 -32.37
C THR A 435 3.26 -8.87 -32.97
N LYS A 436 3.08 -10.03 -33.65
CA LYS A 436 4.18 -10.75 -34.29
C LYS A 436 4.54 -10.15 -35.66
N THR A 437 3.55 -9.64 -36.36
CA THR A 437 3.73 -9.14 -37.72
C THR A 437 2.85 -7.91 -37.92
N LEU A 438 3.42 -6.82 -38.35
CA LEU A 438 2.68 -5.62 -38.71
C LEU A 438 2.90 -5.37 -40.20
N PHE A 439 1.82 -5.46 -40.99
CA PHE A 439 1.85 -5.07 -42.37
C PHE A 439 1.48 -3.60 -42.49
N VAL A 440 2.41 -2.77 -42.91
CA VAL A 440 2.16 -1.35 -43.11
C VAL A 440 2.23 -1.05 -44.60
N GLY A 441 1.11 -0.76 -45.19
CA GLY A 441 1.04 -0.19 -46.52
C GLY A 441 0.56 1.24 -46.46
N ARG A 442 1.30 2.18 -47.03
CA ARG A 442 0.86 3.56 -47.15
C ARG A 442 0.67 3.88 -48.62
N THR A 443 -0.54 4.26 -49.00
CA THR A 443 -0.83 4.78 -50.35
C THR A 443 -0.62 6.28 -50.38
N GLY A 444 0.30 6.76 -51.21
CA GLY A 444 0.52 8.19 -51.45
C GLY A 444 0.23 8.52 -52.94
N LYS A 445 -0.25 9.73 -53.22
CA LYS A 445 -0.31 10.26 -54.57
C LYS A 445 1.00 10.94 -54.91
N CYS A 446 1.79 10.35 -55.83
CA CYS A 446 2.84 11.11 -56.49
C CYS A 446 2.25 11.93 -57.63
N GLY A 447 2.89 13.08 -57.95
CA GLY A 447 2.36 14.15 -58.80
C GLY A 447 1.91 13.84 -60.24
N SER A 448 1.81 12.55 -60.61
CA SER A 448 1.33 12.07 -61.93
C SER A 448 -0.09 11.52 -61.90
N GLY A 449 -0.83 11.61 -60.77
CA GLY A 449 -2.22 11.18 -60.67
C GLY A 449 -2.44 9.67 -60.53
N HIS A 450 -1.39 8.87 -60.46
CA HIS A 450 -1.47 7.43 -60.22
C HIS A 450 -1.30 7.13 -58.72
N ASN A 451 -2.01 6.14 -58.20
CA ASN A 451 -1.81 5.64 -56.83
C ASN A 451 -0.47 4.91 -56.79
N VAL A 452 0.54 5.53 -56.29
CA VAL A 452 1.86 4.96 -56.14
C VAL A 452 2.15 4.83 -54.64
N TYR A 453 2.65 3.68 -54.24
CA TYR A 453 3.14 3.45 -52.89
C TYR A 453 4.59 3.96 -52.84
N CYS A 454 4.77 5.19 -52.35
CA CYS A 454 6.10 5.77 -52.22
C CYS A 454 6.60 5.62 -50.77
N PHE A 455 7.69 4.93 -50.57
CA PHE A 455 8.45 4.93 -49.36
C PHE A 455 9.53 6.00 -49.43
N SER A 456 9.25 7.21 -49.00
CA SER A 456 10.31 8.19 -48.71
C SER A 456 11.03 7.84 -47.44
N LYS A 457 12.27 8.30 -47.27
CA LYS A 457 13.02 8.17 -45.98
C LYS A 457 12.19 8.69 -44.80
N ALA A 458 11.44 9.77 -45.00
CA ALA A 458 10.55 10.36 -44.00
C ALA A 458 9.32 9.43 -43.74
N ALA A 459 8.76 8.81 -44.76
CA ALA A 459 7.66 7.87 -44.59
C ALA A 459 8.10 6.61 -43.86
N PHE A 460 9.33 6.16 -44.05
CA PHE A 460 9.89 5.03 -43.33
C PHE A 460 10.08 5.34 -41.83
N THR A 461 10.57 6.54 -41.50
CA THR A 461 10.69 7.01 -40.12
C THR A 461 9.33 7.21 -39.44
N ASP A 462 8.30 7.64 -40.19
CA ASP A 462 6.96 7.85 -39.66
C ASP A 462 6.19 6.53 -39.44
N ILE A 463 6.45 5.52 -40.27
CA ILE A 463 5.86 4.17 -40.11
C ILE A 463 6.22 3.56 -38.76
N PHE A 464 7.36 3.95 -38.21
CA PHE A 464 7.91 3.38 -36.99
C PHE A 464 7.59 4.17 -35.71
N LYS A 465 6.88 5.29 -35.83
CA LYS A 465 6.28 5.93 -34.66
C LYS A 465 5.03 5.15 -34.24
N PRO A 466 4.91 4.71 -32.97
CA PRO A 466 3.72 3.97 -32.50
C PRO A 466 2.39 4.67 -32.79
N SER A 467 2.39 6.00 -32.89
CA SER A 467 1.20 6.81 -33.19
C SER A 467 0.70 6.75 -34.62
N VAL A 468 1.56 6.44 -35.58
CA VAL A 468 1.16 6.40 -37.01
C VAL A 468 0.47 5.11 -37.36
N LEU A 469 0.58 4.08 -36.52
CA LEU A 469 -0.01 2.76 -36.75
C LEU A 469 -1.54 2.74 -36.59
N TYR A 470 -2.15 3.78 -36.05
CA TYR A 470 -3.59 3.79 -35.73
C TYR A 470 -4.45 4.68 -36.64
N GLU A 471 -3.90 5.61 -37.41
CA GLU A 471 -4.74 6.70 -37.95
C GLU A 471 -5.21 6.58 -39.40
N ASN A 472 -4.68 5.68 -40.24
CA ASN A 472 -5.13 5.64 -41.67
C ASN A 472 -5.08 4.26 -42.29
N THR A 473 -5.99 3.37 -41.94
CA THR A 473 -6.13 2.08 -42.63
C THR A 473 -7.49 1.91 -43.23
N SER A 474 -7.60 2.31 -44.48
CA SER A 474 -8.59 1.70 -45.34
C SER A 474 -7.93 0.52 -46.09
N SER A 475 -8.43 -0.67 -45.78
CA SER A 475 -8.26 -1.96 -46.47
C SER A 475 -7.00 -2.78 -46.19
N SER A 476 -7.24 -3.97 -45.66
CA SER A 476 -6.40 -5.17 -45.57
C SER A 476 -5.10 -5.07 -44.73
N GLN A 477 -5.24 -4.81 -43.45
CA GLN A 477 -4.18 -5.15 -42.49
C GLN A 477 -4.45 -6.56 -41.97
N GLN A 478 -3.52 -7.48 -42.16
CA GLN A 478 -3.50 -8.71 -41.40
C GLN A 478 -2.48 -8.54 -40.28
N ILE A 479 -3.00 -8.37 -39.08
CA ILE A 479 -2.17 -8.27 -37.88
C ILE A 479 -2.17 -9.65 -37.23
N ASP A 480 -1.01 -10.30 -37.21
CA ASP A 480 -0.83 -11.52 -36.42
C ASP A 480 -0.54 -11.17 -34.97
N TYR A 481 -1.42 -11.64 -34.11
CA TYR A 481 -1.27 -11.49 -32.64
C TYR A 481 -0.81 -12.81 -32.05
N GLU A 482 0.14 -12.75 -31.18
CA GLU A 482 0.41 -13.81 -30.21
C GLU A 482 -0.24 -13.45 -28.90
N VAL A 483 -1.17 -14.28 -28.48
CA VAL A 483 -1.81 -14.15 -27.17
C VAL A 483 -1.10 -15.10 -26.21
N ILE A 484 -0.42 -14.53 -25.22
CA ILE A 484 0.27 -15.29 -24.21
C ILE A 484 -0.53 -15.18 -22.92
N ALA A 485 -0.99 -16.32 -22.43
CA ALA A 485 -1.61 -16.40 -21.12
C ALA A 485 -0.52 -16.63 -20.07
N TYR A 486 -0.57 -15.88 -18.98
CA TYR A 486 0.37 -16.03 -17.88
C TYR A 486 -0.35 -15.99 -16.52
N PRO A 487 0.10 -16.74 -15.53
CA PRO A 487 -0.48 -16.69 -14.20
C PRO A 487 -0.09 -15.39 -13.48
N ILE A 488 -1.09 -14.70 -12.92
CA ILE A 488 -0.89 -13.66 -11.94
C ILE A 488 -1.27 -14.26 -10.60
N TYR A 489 -0.28 -14.54 -9.77
CA TYR A 489 -0.52 -15.11 -8.45
C TYR A 489 -1.19 -14.08 -7.55
N VAL A 490 -2.31 -14.45 -6.97
CA VAL A 490 -3.14 -13.62 -6.09
C VAL A 490 -3.40 -14.31 -4.76
N GLY A 491 -2.73 -15.41 -4.51
CA GLY A 491 -2.86 -16.19 -3.29
C GLY A 491 -2.26 -15.44 -2.09
N LEU A 492 -3.04 -15.32 -1.02
CA LEU A 492 -2.50 -14.91 0.27
C LEU A 492 -1.91 -16.15 0.96
N GLN A 493 -0.65 -16.08 1.37
CA GLN A 493 -0.09 -17.09 2.25
C GLN A 493 -0.62 -16.90 3.66
N HIS A 494 -1.03 -17.99 4.29
CA HIS A 494 -1.53 -17.99 5.65
C HIS A 494 -0.55 -18.68 6.58
N LEU A 495 -0.44 -18.14 7.80
CA LEU A 495 0.35 -18.74 8.85
C LEU A 495 -0.28 -20.10 9.23
N ASP A 496 0.42 -21.19 8.95
CA ASP A 496 -0.01 -22.54 9.26
C ASP A 496 0.28 -22.91 10.73
N TRP A 497 1.54 -22.67 11.13
CA TRP A 497 1.92 -22.85 12.53
C TRP A 497 3.13 -22.01 12.93
N THR A 498 3.26 -21.84 14.26
CA THR A 498 4.45 -21.27 14.90
C THR A 498 4.93 -22.16 16.03
N ILE A 499 6.24 -22.22 16.19
CA ILE A 499 6.88 -22.84 17.36
C ILE A 499 7.79 -21.80 18.00
N THR A 500 7.55 -21.51 19.27
CA THR A 500 8.36 -20.55 20.04
C THR A 500 9.02 -21.26 21.21
N LYS A 501 10.37 -21.19 21.27
CA LYS A 501 11.20 -21.68 22.37
C LYS A 501 11.74 -20.49 23.13
N ARG A 502 11.46 -20.41 24.41
CA ARG A 502 12.02 -19.42 25.34
C ARG A 502 12.98 -20.10 26.27
N TYR A 503 14.23 -19.66 26.23
CA TYR A 503 15.33 -20.24 26.97
C TYR A 503 15.47 -19.56 28.35
N ASP A 504 15.89 -20.32 29.34
CA ASP A 504 16.26 -19.78 30.64
C ASP A 504 17.61 -19.02 30.55
N ASP A 505 17.96 -18.32 31.63
CA ASP A 505 19.23 -17.56 31.69
C ASP A 505 20.47 -18.47 31.58
N SER A 506 20.36 -19.76 31.80
CA SER A 506 21.45 -20.74 31.63
C SER A 506 21.62 -21.20 30.18
N GLY A 507 20.57 -21.03 29.36
CA GLY A 507 20.51 -21.50 27.98
C GLY A 507 20.39 -23.02 27.83
N GLY A 508 20.21 -23.74 28.95
CA GLY A 508 20.15 -25.19 28.97
C GLY A 508 18.75 -25.79 28.89
N THR A 509 17.77 -25.06 29.38
CA THR A 509 16.36 -25.45 29.35
C THR A 509 15.52 -24.42 28.63
N PHE A 510 14.44 -24.88 28.01
CA PHE A 510 13.51 -23.98 27.34
C PHE A 510 12.06 -24.41 27.59
N PHE A 511 11.18 -23.44 27.55
CA PHE A 511 9.75 -23.63 27.47
C PHE A 511 9.33 -23.51 26.00
N GLU A 512 8.62 -24.50 25.49
CA GLU A 512 8.16 -24.52 24.11
C GLU A 512 6.64 -24.33 24.05
N THR A 513 6.20 -23.46 23.15
CA THR A 513 4.78 -23.31 22.76
C THR A 513 4.68 -23.49 21.26
N ALA A 514 3.68 -24.23 20.81
CA ALA A 514 3.35 -24.33 19.39
C ALA A 514 1.92 -23.86 19.15
N GLU A 515 1.72 -23.07 18.13
CA GLU A 515 0.41 -22.62 17.68
C GLU A 515 0.16 -23.17 16.28
N LEU A 516 -0.98 -23.83 16.09
CA LEU A 516 -1.44 -24.35 14.80
C LEU A 516 -2.70 -23.62 14.39
N TYR A 517 -2.79 -23.24 13.13
CA TYR A 517 -3.92 -22.53 12.55
C TYR A 517 -4.55 -23.35 11.44
N THR A 518 -5.87 -23.40 11.41
CA THR A 518 -6.62 -23.89 10.26
C THR A 518 -7.56 -22.81 9.76
N TYR A 519 -7.83 -22.80 8.47
CA TYR A 519 -8.58 -21.73 7.82
C TYR A 519 -9.79 -22.29 7.09
N ASP A 520 -10.75 -21.40 6.82
CA ASP A 520 -11.87 -21.67 5.95
C ASP A 520 -11.45 -21.32 4.50
N ASP A 521 -11.40 -22.31 3.64
CA ASP A 521 -11.12 -22.15 2.21
C ASP A 521 -12.37 -21.82 1.37
N ARG A 522 -13.55 -21.87 2.01
CA ARG A 522 -14.82 -21.53 1.36
C ARG A 522 -14.80 -20.02 1.03
N GLU A 523 -15.28 -19.70 -0.15
CA GLU A 523 -15.42 -18.30 -0.61
C GLU A 523 -14.11 -17.47 -0.62
N ARG A 524 -12.96 -18.11 -0.44
CA ARG A 524 -11.62 -17.47 -0.44
C ARG A 524 -11.44 -16.39 0.64
N LEU A 525 -12.16 -16.47 1.75
CA LEU A 525 -12.09 -15.50 2.84
C LEU A 525 -10.98 -15.79 3.84
N PHE A 526 -10.52 -17.04 3.89
CA PHE A 526 -9.44 -17.50 4.78
C PHE A 526 -9.63 -17.11 6.25
N ASN A 527 -10.88 -17.15 6.73
CA ASN A 527 -11.15 -16.95 8.15
C ASN A 527 -10.51 -18.07 8.97
N VAL A 528 -9.92 -17.74 10.13
CA VAL A 528 -9.36 -18.73 11.05
C VAL A 528 -10.49 -19.65 11.57
N ARG A 529 -10.38 -20.94 11.30
CA ARG A 529 -11.32 -21.96 11.79
C ARG A 529 -10.97 -22.48 13.16
N GLU A 530 -9.71 -22.77 13.37
CA GLU A 530 -9.19 -23.21 14.65
C GLU A 530 -7.79 -22.63 14.87
N LYS A 531 -7.57 -22.11 16.06
CA LYS A 531 -6.24 -21.83 16.61
C LYS A 531 -6.01 -22.79 17.76
N ARG A 532 -5.02 -23.66 17.66
CA ARG A 532 -4.66 -24.64 18.66
C ARG A 532 -3.29 -24.32 19.26
N VAL A 533 -3.23 -24.20 20.56
CA VAL A 533 -2.01 -23.89 21.31
C VAL A 533 -1.58 -25.12 22.09
N TYR A 534 -0.40 -25.62 21.81
CA TYR A 534 0.23 -26.75 22.50
C TYR A 534 1.13 -26.27 23.61
N THR A 535 1.09 -26.94 24.73
CA THR A 535 2.01 -26.74 25.86
C THR A 535 3.13 -27.76 25.82
N SER A 536 4.22 -27.52 26.55
CA SER A 536 5.33 -28.45 26.67
C SER A 536 4.96 -29.79 27.31
N GLU A 537 3.79 -29.90 27.94
CA GLU A 537 3.30 -31.12 28.59
C GLU A 537 2.53 -32.03 27.61
N GLY A 538 2.35 -31.63 26.38
CA GLY A 538 1.65 -32.39 25.33
C GLY A 538 0.15 -32.20 25.30
N ASP A 539 -0.41 -31.43 26.23
CA ASP A 539 -1.79 -31.00 26.19
C ASP A 539 -1.93 -29.76 25.30
N SER A 540 -3.12 -29.58 24.74
CA SER A 540 -3.40 -28.39 23.95
C SER A 540 -4.79 -27.81 24.20
N VAL A 541 -4.92 -26.51 23.94
CA VAL A 541 -6.18 -25.79 23.98
C VAL A 541 -6.45 -25.22 22.59
N ALA A 542 -7.63 -25.50 22.05
CA ALA A 542 -8.07 -24.97 20.78
C ALA A 542 -9.19 -23.94 20.97
N SER A 543 -9.11 -22.88 20.18
CA SER A 543 -10.19 -21.92 19.95
C SER A 543 -10.76 -22.18 18.56
N ARG A 544 -12.01 -22.62 18.47
CA ARG A 544 -12.74 -22.84 17.21
C ARG A 544 -13.67 -21.68 16.93
N TYR A 545 -13.74 -21.27 15.70
CA TYR A 545 -14.53 -20.12 15.25
C TYR A 545 -15.56 -20.59 14.21
N TYR A 546 -16.79 -20.13 14.38
CA TYR A 546 -17.90 -20.35 13.44
C TYR A 546 -18.38 -18.99 12.96
N TYR A 547 -18.70 -18.90 11.68
CA TYR A 547 -19.07 -17.66 11.00
C TYR A 547 -20.48 -17.72 10.43
N SER A 548 -20.98 -16.65 9.86
CA SER A 548 -22.32 -16.59 9.25
C SER A 548 -22.52 -17.66 8.17
N SER A 549 -21.48 -18.02 7.42
CA SER A 549 -21.50 -19.09 6.42
C SER A 549 -21.66 -20.51 7.01
N ASP A 550 -21.53 -20.66 8.34
CA ASP A 550 -21.65 -21.96 9.01
C ASP A 550 -23.08 -22.25 9.42
N ASN A 551 -23.50 -23.51 9.22
CA ASN A 551 -24.78 -23.98 9.73
C ASN A 551 -24.63 -24.47 11.19
N TYR A 552 -24.31 -23.52 12.11
CA TYR A 552 -24.21 -23.88 13.53
C TYR A 552 -25.58 -24.20 14.11
N ALA A 553 -25.70 -25.37 14.75
CA ALA A 553 -26.98 -25.87 15.29
C ALA A 553 -27.56 -24.90 16.35
N GLY A 554 -28.79 -24.48 16.12
CA GLY A 554 -29.50 -23.55 17.02
C GLY A 554 -29.24 -22.08 16.78
N TYR A 555 -28.37 -21.72 15.82
CA TYR A 555 -28.19 -20.31 15.43
C TYR A 555 -29.20 -19.90 14.33
N PRO A 556 -29.89 -18.74 14.47
CA PRO A 556 -30.96 -18.36 13.54
C PRO A 556 -30.46 -18.11 12.11
N GLN A 557 -31.07 -18.79 11.14
CA GLN A 557 -30.70 -18.65 9.72
C GLN A 557 -30.89 -17.23 9.19
N LEU A 558 -31.99 -16.56 9.51
CA LEU A 558 -32.28 -15.22 9.07
C LEU A 558 -31.23 -14.20 9.53
N VAL A 559 -30.61 -14.44 10.69
CA VAL A 559 -29.52 -13.58 11.19
C VAL A 559 -28.27 -13.78 10.37
N ARG A 560 -27.93 -15.04 10.04
CA ARG A 560 -26.77 -15.35 9.20
C ARG A 560 -26.91 -14.72 7.81
N GLU A 561 -28.08 -14.87 7.18
CA GLU A 561 -28.40 -14.25 5.89
C GLU A 561 -28.28 -12.71 5.94
N ALA A 562 -28.72 -12.10 7.05
CA ALA A 562 -28.57 -10.65 7.24
C ALA A 562 -27.10 -10.22 7.38
N MET A 563 -26.28 -11.02 8.08
CA MET A 563 -24.83 -10.77 8.19
C MET A 563 -24.14 -10.86 6.83
N GLU A 564 -24.47 -11.88 6.03
CA GLU A 564 -23.94 -12.08 4.68
C GLU A 564 -24.36 -10.94 3.75
N ALA A 565 -25.63 -10.55 3.77
CA ALA A 565 -26.14 -9.42 3.00
C ALA A 565 -25.47 -8.09 3.38
N GLY A 566 -25.10 -7.92 4.66
CA GLY A 566 -24.34 -6.77 5.17
C GLY A 566 -22.82 -6.89 5.03
N ASN A 567 -22.33 -7.95 4.38
CA ASN A 567 -20.90 -8.29 4.24
C ASN A 567 -20.16 -8.45 5.60
N CYS A 568 -20.87 -8.79 6.69
CA CYS A 568 -20.31 -9.06 8.02
C CYS A 568 -19.85 -10.52 8.14
N ILE A 569 -18.96 -10.94 7.24
CA ILE A 569 -18.61 -12.36 7.03
C ILE A 569 -17.36 -12.82 7.79
N THR A 570 -16.58 -11.90 8.33
CA THR A 570 -15.38 -12.21 9.12
C THR A 570 -15.61 -12.17 10.63
N SER A 571 -16.82 -11.80 11.06
CA SER A 571 -17.18 -11.74 12.48
C SER A 571 -17.67 -13.12 12.95
N PRO A 572 -17.01 -13.77 13.93
CA PRO A 572 -17.44 -15.05 14.42
C PRO A 572 -18.77 -14.94 15.19
N ILE A 573 -19.68 -15.87 14.92
CA ILE A 573 -20.97 -16.02 15.61
C ILE A 573 -20.86 -16.90 16.85
N VAL A 574 -19.92 -17.87 16.83
CA VAL A 574 -19.64 -18.78 17.94
C VAL A 574 -18.15 -19.00 18.06
N ARG A 575 -17.67 -19.09 19.29
CA ARG A 575 -16.31 -19.50 19.66
C ARG A 575 -16.38 -20.64 20.67
N GLU A 576 -15.72 -21.75 20.37
CA GLU A 576 -15.58 -22.88 21.30
C GLU A 576 -14.15 -22.98 21.78
N TYR A 577 -13.98 -23.20 23.09
CA TYR A 577 -12.69 -23.45 23.72
C TYR A 577 -12.63 -24.89 24.21
N VAL A 578 -11.68 -25.65 23.70
CA VAL A 578 -11.64 -27.09 23.80
C VAL A 578 -10.24 -27.55 24.22
N LYS A 579 -10.16 -28.52 25.13
CA LYS A 579 -8.92 -29.18 25.53
C LYS A 579 -8.70 -30.48 24.77
N TYR A 580 -7.46 -30.71 24.42
CA TYR A 580 -6.99 -31.93 23.78
C TYR A 580 -5.89 -32.59 24.59
N LYS A 581 -5.89 -33.90 24.58
CA LYS A 581 -4.77 -34.73 24.98
C LYS A 581 -4.29 -35.52 23.76
N GLY A 582 -3.13 -35.10 23.22
CA GLY A 582 -2.77 -35.49 21.85
C GLY A 582 -3.83 -34.98 20.87
N ASP A 583 -4.37 -35.86 20.00
CA ASP A 583 -5.42 -35.52 19.03
C ASP A 583 -6.84 -35.81 19.53
N ILE A 584 -7.01 -36.26 20.77
CA ILE A 584 -8.30 -36.60 21.34
C ILE A 584 -8.86 -35.41 22.09
N GLU A 585 -10.01 -34.89 21.63
CA GLU A 585 -10.80 -33.93 22.37
C GLU A 585 -11.37 -34.64 23.63
N TYR A 586 -11.07 -34.11 24.81
CA TYR A 586 -11.51 -34.71 26.05
C TYR A 586 -12.36 -33.78 26.92
N ASP A 587 -12.28 -32.49 26.72
CA ASP A 587 -13.01 -31.52 27.54
C ASP A 587 -13.33 -30.27 26.73
N LYS A 588 -14.55 -29.79 26.81
CA LYS A 588 -14.99 -28.50 26.29
C LYS A 588 -15.02 -27.52 27.46
N ILE A 589 -14.10 -26.54 27.45
CA ILE A 589 -13.96 -25.60 28.55
C ILE A 589 -15.18 -24.69 28.63
N TYR A 590 -15.50 -24.03 27.52
CA TYR A 590 -16.67 -23.17 27.38
C TYR A 590 -16.97 -22.87 25.92
N THR A 591 -18.17 -22.34 25.69
CA THR A 591 -18.59 -21.81 24.38
C THR A 591 -19.18 -20.43 24.55
N GLU A 592 -18.73 -19.50 23.73
CA GLU A 592 -19.30 -18.17 23.58
C GLU A 592 -20.18 -18.13 22.34
N GLN A 593 -21.36 -17.51 22.43
CA GLN A 593 -22.22 -17.28 21.30
C GLN A 593 -22.62 -15.79 21.24
N ILE A 594 -22.43 -15.18 20.10
CA ILE A 594 -22.80 -13.80 19.83
C ILE A 594 -24.02 -13.84 18.90
N LEU A 595 -25.18 -13.44 19.39
CA LEU A 595 -26.35 -13.26 18.54
C LEU A 595 -26.30 -11.87 17.93
N TYR A 596 -26.35 -11.83 16.62
CA TYR A 596 -26.42 -10.59 15.86
C TYR A 596 -27.88 -10.27 15.51
N GLY A 597 -28.18 -9.00 15.27
CA GLY A 597 -29.49 -8.54 14.84
C GLY A 597 -29.40 -7.28 14.00
N LYS A 598 -30.45 -7.02 13.23
CA LYS A 598 -30.58 -5.76 12.52
C LYS A 598 -30.88 -4.64 13.53
N VAL A 599 -30.23 -3.51 13.35
CA VAL A 599 -30.43 -2.35 14.24
C VAL A 599 -31.85 -1.77 14.08
N ASN A 600 -32.31 -1.67 12.83
CA ASN A 600 -33.69 -1.33 12.48
C ASN A 600 -34.14 -2.16 11.28
N ASN A 601 -35.45 -2.16 10.97
CA ASN A 601 -36.02 -3.00 9.92
C ASN A 601 -35.55 -2.67 8.50
N ASP A 602 -35.06 -1.47 8.27
CA ASP A 602 -34.72 -0.95 6.94
C ASP A 602 -33.22 -0.93 6.65
N THR A 603 -32.36 -1.23 7.64
CA THR A 603 -30.91 -1.15 7.46
C THR A 603 -30.24 -2.48 7.25
N SER A 604 -29.18 -2.47 6.45
CA SER A 604 -28.22 -3.56 6.37
C SER A 604 -27.26 -3.59 7.58
N VAL A 605 -27.47 -2.72 8.56
CA VAL A 605 -26.62 -2.63 9.76
C VAL A 605 -26.92 -3.76 10.70
N VAL A 606 -25.97 -4.67 10.85
CA VAL A 606 -26.05 -5.80 11.75
C VAL A 606 -25.09 -5.58 12.92
N ARG A 607 -25.58 -5.77 14.14
CA ARG A 607 -24.80 -5.59 15.38
C ARG A 607 -25.03 -6.75 16.35
N PRO A 608 -24.08 -7.02 17.28
CA PRO A 608 -24.32 -7.96 18.38
C PRO A 608 -25.50 -7.48 19.23
N VAL A 609 -26.55 -8.30 19.37
CA VAL A 609 -27.73 -7.97 20.21
C VAL A 609 -27.73 -8.74 21.52
N SER A 610 -27.09 -9.93 21.56
CA SER A 610 -26.96 -10.69 22.81
C SER A 610 -25.66 -11.47 22.81
N TYR A 611 -25.07 -11.60 23.99
CA TYR A 611 -23.91 -12.44 24.25
C TYR A 611 -24.29 -13.55 25.22
N PHE A 612 -23.95 -14.77 24.85
CA PHE A 612 -24.21 -15.96 25.62
C PHE A 612 -22.92 -16.71 25.94
N TYR A 613 -22.90 -17.32 27.07
CA TYR A 613 -21.84 -18.20 27.54
C TYR A 613 -22.41 -19.55 27.92
N ARG A 614 -21.67 -20.60 27.67
CA ARG A 614 -21.99 -21.95 28.12
C ARG A 614 -20.72 -22.60 28.64
N ASP A 615 -20.73 -22.98 29.91
CA ASP A 615 -19.69 -23.80 30.51
C ASP A 615 -19.69 -25.20 29.89
N GLY A 616 -18.51 -25.83 29.72
CA GLY A 616 -18.34 -27.09 29.01
C GLY A 616 -19.16 -28.26 29.59
N GLY A 617 -19.40 -28.25 30.91
CA GLY A 617 -20.24 -29.25 31.60
C GLY A 617 -21.74 -28.97 31.52
N ASN A 618 -22.20 -27.84 30.95
CA ASN A 618 -23.58 -27.40 30.94
C ASN A 618 -24.21 -27.55 29.55
N ASN A 619 -25.51 -27.94 29.49
CA ASN A 619 -26.20 -28.11 28.21
C ASN A 619 -26.92 -26.85 27.70
N ALA A 620 -27.05 -25.84 28.53
CA ALA A 620 -27.77 -24.61 28.18
C ALA A 620 -26.84 -23.39 28.08
N PHE A 621 -27.12 -22.52 27.14
CA PHE A 621 -26.48 -21.21 27.07
C PHE A 621 -27.09 -20.27 28.12
N GLU A 622 -26.23 -19.58 28.85
CA GLU A 622 -26.59 -18.54 29.80
C GLU A 622 -26.35 -17.16 29.14
N LYS A 623 -27.40 -16.35 29.13
CA LYS A 623 -27.31 -15.02 28.58
C LYS A 623 -26.47 -14.14 29.52
N GLN A 624 -25.39 -13.58 29.04
CA GLN A 624 -24.48 -12.73 29.80
C GLN A 624 -24.79 -11.25 29.64
N SER A 625 -25.27 -10.86 28.46
CA SER A 625 -25.66 -9.46 28.21
C SER A 625 -26.56 -9.35 27.00
N ASP A 626 -27.38 -8.29 27.01
CA ASP A 626 -28.17 -7.79 25.88
C ASP A 626 -27.70 -6.39 25.51
N TYR A 627 -27.82 -6.07 24.23
CA TYR A 627 -27.45 -4.76 23.68
C TYR A 627 -28.59 -4.21 22.85
N THR A 628 -28.84 -2.91 22.99
CA THR A 628 -29.72 -2.17 22.10
C THR A 628 -28.97 -1.01 21.45
N TYR A 629 -29.48 -0.52 20.34
CA TYR A 629 -28.79 0.48 19.53
C TYR A 629 -29.73 1.61 19.12
N TYR A 630 -29.17 2.78 18.91
CA TYR A 630 -29.79 3.86 18.16
C TYR A 630 -29.91 3.50 16.68
N ASP A 631 -30.78 4.17 15.94
CA ASP A 631 -30.91 3.98 14.48
C ASP A 631 -29.59 4.23 13.73
N SER A 632 -28.74 5.08 14.28
CA SER A 632 -27.36 5.31 13.83
C SER A 632 -26.41 4.11 14.07
N GLY A 633 -26.84 3.04 14.72
CA GLY A 633 -26.01 1.87 15.10
C GLY A 633 -25.08 2.12 16.28
N LYS A 634 -25.17 3.24 16.97
CA LYS A 634 -24.46 3.49 18.23
C LYS A 634 -25.10 2.71 19.36
N LEU A 635 -24.29 2.24 20.31
CA LEU A 635 -24.78 1.49 21.47
C LEU A 635 -25.70 2.38 22.34
N LYS A 636 -26.92 1.92 22.56
CA LYS A 636 -27.95 2.61 23.34
C LYS A 636 -27.98 2.09 24.78
N SER A 637 -27.98 0.75 24.93
CA SER A 637 -27.92 0.15 26.25
C SER A 637 -27.21 -1.19 26.25
N LYS A 638 -26.67 -1.55 27.41
CA LYS A 638 -26.16 -2.87 27.75
C LYS A 638 -26.81 -3.33 29.04
N THR A 639 -27.48 -4.47 29.01
CA THR A 639 -28.03 -5.14 30.20
C THR A 639 -27.17 -6.36 30.54
N GLY A 640 -26.62 -6.40 31.73
CA GLY A 640 -25.78 -7.50 32.22
C GLY A 640 -26.55 -8.68 32.76
N LEU A 641 -25.82 -9.72 33.20
CA LEU A 641 -26.37 -10.94 33.82
C LEU A 641 -27.18 -10.66 35.11
N ASP A 642 -26.78 -9.63 35.85
CA ASP A 642 -27.43 -9.12 37.06
C ASP A 642 -28.69 -8.28 36.77
N ASN A 643 -29.15 -8.24 35.52
CA ASN A 643 -30.22 -7.38 35.01
C ASN A 643 -30.00 -5.89 35.23
N LEU A 644 -28.79 -5.47 35.58
CA LEU A 644 -28.45 -4.05 35.61
C LEU A 644 -28.21 -3.52 34.22
N THR A 645 -29.00 -2.50 33.86
CA THR A 645 -28.86 -1.83 32.58
C THR A 645 -27.97 -0.62 32.70
N THR A 646 -27.00 -0.54 31.82
CA THR A 646 -26.20 0.67 31.56
C THR A 646 -26.69 1.30 30.29
N ILE A 647 -27.15 2.55 30.34
CA ILE A 647 -27.65 3.32 29.24
C ILE A 647 -26.59 4.34 28.84
N TYR A 648 -26.38 4.51 27.53
CA TYR A 648 -25.46 5.47 26.94
C TYR A 648 -26.25 6.53 26.17
N LEU A 649 -26.11 7.79 26.54
CA LEU A 649 -26.60 8.91 25.74
C LEU A 649 -25.45 9.45 24.90
N TRP A 650 -25.72 9.62 23.62
CA TRP A 650 -24.77 10.20 22.67
C TRP A 650 -25.13 11.65 22.38
N GLY A 651 -24.17 12.41 21.92
CA GLY A 651 -24.33 13.79 21.47
C GLY A 651 -23.27 14.16 20.44
N TYR A 652 -23.18 15.42 20.10
CA TYR A 652 -22.24 15.93 19.09
C TYR A 652 -22.37 15.16 17.77
N SER A 653 -23.62 15.06 17.25
CA SER A 653 -23.94 14.31 16.04
C SER A 653 -23.55 12.82 16.16
N TYR A 654 -23.89 12.18 17.26
CA TYR A 654 -23.53 10.77 17.62
C TYR A 654 -22.04 10.47 17.77
N GLN A 655 -21.17 11.49 17.93
CA GLN A 655 -19.73 11.23 17.94
C GLN A 655 -19.19 10.89 19.35
N TYR A 656 -19.79 11.46 20.40
CA TYR A 656 -19.32 11.24 21.78
C TYR A 656 -20.44 10.76 22.70
N PRO A 657 -20.16 9.82 23.63
CA PRO A 657 -21.06 9.51 24.73
C PRO A 657 -21.06 10.65 25.72
N VAL A 658 -22.24 11.23 26.01
CA VAL A 658 -22.40 12.39 26.91
C VAL A 658 -22.96 12.03 28.26
N ALA A 659 -23.57 10.83 28.40
CA ALA A 659 -23.91 10.28 29.70
C ALA A 659 -23.84 8.76 29.70
N GLU A 660 -23.42 8.22 30.87
CA GLU A 660 -23.54 6.81 31.26
C GLU A 660 -24.46 6.74 32.47
N ILE A 661 -25.55 5.95 32.33
CA ILE A 661 -26.61 5.86 33.34
C ILE A 661 -26.79 4.41 33.72
N LYS A 662 -26.56 4.08 35.00
CA LYS A 662 -26.79 2.74 35.54
C LYS A 662 -27.97 2.75 36.48
N ASN A 663 -28.66 1.62 36.57
CA ASN A 663 -29.81 1.42 37.43
C ASN A 663 -30.98 2.37 37.12
N ALA A 664 -31.30 2.56 35.83
CA ALA A 664 -32.50 3.22 35.33
C ALA A 664 -33.04 2.47 34.11
N SER A 665 -34.33 2.58 33.83
CA SER A 665 -34.90 2.07 32.60
C SER A 665 -34.78 3.10 31.47
N TRP A 666 -34.83 2.61 30.21
CA TRP A 666 -34.81 3.52 29.04
C TRP A 666 -35.98 4.48 29.07
N GLU A 667 -37.18 4.02 29.39
CA GLU A 667 -38.40 4.84 29.46
C GLU A 667 -38.29 6.00 30.47
N GLN A 668 -37.60 5.73 31.61
CA GLN A 668 -37.33 6.78 32.60
C GLN A 668 -36.40 7.85 32.03
N VAL A 669 -35.33 7.41 31.34
CA VAL A 669 -34.39 8.35 30.72
C VAL A 669 -35.06 9.13 29.59
N GLU A 670 -35.78 8.44 28.70
CA GLU A 670 -36.46 9.05 27.56
C GLU A 670 -37.55 10.06 27.98
N SER A 671 -38.25 9.82 29.10
CA SER A 671 -39.22 10.77 29.64
C SER A 671 -38.58 12.12 30.03
N ILE A 672 -37.30 12.14 30.33
CA ILE A 672 -36.56 13.35 30.71
C ILE A 672 -35.93 14.02 29.50
N ILE A 673 -35.27 13.24 28.63
CA ILE A 673 -34.53 13.79 27.48
C ILE A 673 -35.44 14.05 26.27
N GLY A 674 -36.62 13.41 26.20
CA GLY A 674 -37.50 13.44 25.04
C GLY A 674 -37.02 12.52 23.91
N ASP A 675 -37.05 13.01 22.68
CA ASP A 675 -36.56 12.28 21.53
C ASP A 675 -35.05 12.05 21.59
N ALA A 676 -34.66 10.83 21.88
CA ALA A 676 -33.26 10.45 22.07
C ALA A 676 -32.43 10.50 20.77
N GLU A 677 -33.07 10.25 19.63
CA GLU A 677 -32.41 10.37 18.31
C GLU A 677 -32.11 11.85 18.00
N ALA A 678 -33.10 12.75 18.22
CA ALA A 678 -32.93 14.18 18.06
C ALA A 678 -31.87 14.73 19.04
N PHE A 679 -31.86 14.25 20.29
CA PHE A 679 -30.87 14.60 21.30
C PHE A 679 -29.45 14.20 20.86
N ALA A 680 -29.27 12.96 20.37
CA ALA A 680 -27.98 12.46 19.94
C ALA A 680 -27.48 13.11 18.64
N ALA A 681 -28.37 13.49 17.76
CA ALA A 681 -28.07 14.19 16.50
C ALA A 681 -27.66 15.66 16.72
N ALA A 682 -28.00 16.24 17.87
CA ALA A 682 -27.68 17.64 18.17
C ALA A 682 -26.16 17.89 18.13
N GLU A 683 -25.77 19.03 17.57
CA GLU A 683 -24.35 19.44 17.52
C GLU A 683 -23.77 19.71 18.91
N ILE A 684 -24.59 20.27 19.79
CA ILE A 684 -24.28 20.52 21.19
C ILE A 684 -25.41 19.90 22.02
N PRO A 685 -25.11 18.93 22.89
CA PRO A 685 -26.11 18.32 23.77
C PRO A 685 -26.72 19.34 24.74
N ASP A 686 -28.00 19.22 25.05
CA ASP A 686 -28.66 20.08 26.01
C ASP A 686 -28.19 19.75 27.45
N GLY A 687 -27.36 20.62 28.01
CA GLY A 687 -26.81 20.48 29.36
C GLY A 687 -27.86 20.54 30.47
N MET A 688 -29.02 21.20 30.24
CA MET A 688 -30.11 21.23 31.23
C MET A 688 -30.79 19.88 31.34
N LEU A 689 -31.01 19.20 30.21
CA LEU A 689 -31.54 17.84 30.20
C LEU A 689 -30.60 16.87 30.88
N LEU A 690 -29.28 16.98 30.64
CA LEU A 690 -28.26 16.15 31.31
C LEU A 690 -28.24 16.40 32.84
N ALA A 691 -28.44 17.64 33.29
CA ALA A 691 -28.54 17.95 34.71
C ALA A 691 -29.80 17.37 35.34
N ARG A 692 -30.93 17.42 34.64
CA ARG A 692 -32.21 16.84 35.09
C ARG A 692 -32.13 15.32 35.30
N LEU A 693 -31.39 14.60 34.48
CA LEU A 693 -31.17 13.16 34.66
C LEU A 693 -30.68 12.85 36.09
N ARG A 694 -29.82 13.67 36.64
CA ARG A 694 -29.26 13.46 38.00
C ARG A 694 -30.26 13.78 39.11
N THR A 695 -31.13 14.74 38.88
CA THR A 695 -32.11 15.18 39.91
C THR A 695 -33.39 14.37 39.88
N GLU A 696 -33.81 13.92 38.67
CA GLU A 696 -35.06 13.20 38.49
C GLU A 696 -34.90 11.68 38.57
N LEU A 697 -33.66 11.15 38.51
CA LEU A 697 -33.32 9.73 38.68
C LEU A 697 -32.47 9.51 39.96
N PRO A 698 -33.00 9.71 41.16
CA PRO A 698 -32.19 9.69 42.38
C PRO A 698 -31.60 8.31 42.71
N SER A 699 -32.18 7.23 42.18
CA SER A 699 -31.69 5.86 42.37
C SER A 699 -30.65 5.45 41.33
N ALA A 700 -30.49 6.24 40.25
CA ALA A 700 -29.57 5.94 39.19
C ALA A 700 -28.16 6.50 39.48
N GLN A 701 -27.16 5.79 38.96
CA GLN A 701 -25.80 6.29 38.91
C GLN A 701 -25.58 6.99 37.57
N VAL A 702 -25.58 8.31 37.56
CA VAL A 702 -25.47 9.12 36.36
C VAL A 702 -24.07 9.75 36.30
N THR A 703 -23.28 9.38 35.32
CA THR A 703 -22.02 10.04 34.96
C THR A 703 -22.26 10.85 33.70
N VAL A 704 -21.86 12.12 33.71
CA VAL A 704 -22.04 13.05 32.58
C VAL A 704 -20.69 13.51 32.07
N TYR A 705 -20.57 13.61 30.75
CA TYR A 705 -19.36 14.05 30.06
C TYR A 705 -19.66 15.25 29.17
N THR A 706 -18.74 16.21 29.13
CA THR A 706 -18.74 17.29 28.13
C THR A 706 -17.47 17.26 27.32
N TYR A 707 -17.57 17.73 26.07
CA TYR A 707 -16.44 17.66 25.15
C TYR A 707 -16.24 18.99 24.41
N GLU A 708 -15.01 19.30 24.09
CA GLU A 708 -14.66 20.19 22.98
C GLU A 708 -14.40 19.30 21.76
N PRO A 709 -15.24 19.37 20.72
CA PRO A 709 -15.09 18.51 19.54
C PRO A 709 -13.69 18.58 18.90
N LEU A 710 -13.10 17.44 18.55
CA LEU A 710 -11.75 17.27 18.01
C LEU A 710 -10.61 17.60 18.97
N VAL A 711 -10.90 18.03 20.20
CA VAL A 711 -9.91 18.30 21.25
C VAL A 711 -9.93 17.20 22.31
N GLY A 712 -11.06 17.04 23.01
CA GLY A 712 -11.18 16.03 24.03
C GLY A 712 -12.32 16.29 25.03
N ILE A 713 -12.32 15.49 26.10
CA ILE A 713 -13.26 15.62 27.22
C ILE A 713 -12.94 16.89 28.02
N THR A 714 -13.93 17.76 28.25
CA THR A 714 -13.74 19.01 29.03
C THR A 714 -14.18 18.87 30.48
N SER A 715 -15.18 18.00 30.74
CA SER A 715 -15.53 17.64 32.10
C SER A 715 -16.10 16.23 32.21
N SER A 716 -15.96 15.63 33.39
CA SER A 716 -16.60 14.41 33.81
C SER A 716 -17.21 14.61 35.20
N THR A 717 -18.54 14.45 35.31
CA THR A 717 -19.23 14.54 36.60
C THR A 717 -19.65 13.15 37.05
N ASP A 718 -19.12 12.65 38.14
CA ASP A 718 -19.39 11.31 38.66
C ASP A 718 -20.79 11.20 39.30
N PRO A 719 -21.29 9.98 39.65
CA PRO A 719 -22.59 9.82 40.28
C PRO A 719 -22.79 10.55 41.57
N ARG A 720 -21.72 10.90 42.28
CA ARG A 720 -21.77 11.65 43.54
C ARG A 720 -21.85 13.16 43.34
N GLY A 721 -21.70 13.64 42.10
CA GLY A 721 -21.74 15.06 41.74
C GLY A 721 -20.36 15.73 41.75
N HIS A 722 -19.30 14.98 41.93
CA HIS A 722 -17.96 15.51 41.79
C HIS A 722 -17.59 15.70 40.35
N THR A 723 -17.20 16.92 39.99
CA THR A 723 -16.79 17.24 38.62
C THR A 723 -15.29 17.37 38.51
N THR A 724 -14.72 16.59 37.61
CA THR A 724 -13.34 16.72 37.15
C THR A 724 -13.34 17.51 35.84
N TYR A 725 -12.53 18.58 35.80
CA TYR A 725 -12.34 19.41 34.60
C TYR A 725 -11.00 19.12 33.95
N TYR A 726 -11.00 19.13 32.61
CA TYR A 726 -9.83 18.90 31.80
C TYR A 726 -9.58 20.14 30.93
N GLU A 727 -8.42 20.76 31.11
CA GLU A 727 -8.04 21.96 30.38
C GLU A 727 -6.95 21.61 29.36
N TYR A 728 -7.11 22.14 28.18
CA TYR A 728 -6.23 21.92 27.04
C TYR A 728 -5.54 23.22 26.64
N ASP A 729 -4.34 23.09 26.05
CA ASP A 729 -3.69 24.22 25.41
C ASP A 729 -4.29 24.50 24.01
N ASP A 730 -3.79 25.55 23.36
CA ASP A 730 -4.27 25.99 22.04
C ASP A 730 -4.10 24.94 20.91
N VAL A 731 -3.38 23.86 21.20
CA VAL A 731 -3.14 22.77 20.25
C VAL A 731 -3.78 21.43 20.67
N GLY A 732 -4.66 21.48 21.67
CA GLY A 732 -5.46 20.36 22.10
C GLY A 732 -4.72 19.34 22.98
N ARG A 733 -3.64 19.72 23.67
CA ARG A 733 -2.98 18.84 24.65
C ARG A 733 -3.49 19.13 26.05
N LEU A 734 -3.73 18.08 26.83
CA LEU A 734 -4.16 18.20 28.21
C LEU A 734 -3.07 18.86 29.07
N VAL A 735 -3.33 20.08 29.60
CA VAL A 735 -2.38 20.80 30.42
C VAL A 735 -2.73 20.76 31.89
N ARG A 736 -4.01 20.57 32.25
CA ARG A 736 -4.43 20.59 33.64
C ARG A 736 -5.65 19.72 33.91
N VAL A 737 -5.64 19.03 35.03
CA VAL A 737 -6.81 18.34 35.57
C VAL A 737 -7.16 19.01 36.91
N LYS A 738 -8.45 19.32 37.07
CA LYS A 738 -8.98 20.00 38.30
C LYS A 738 -10.13 19.19 38.88
N GLU A 739 -10.22 19.16 40.20
CA GLU A 739 -11.40 18.75 40.95
C GLU A 739 -12.00 20.00 41.62
N GLY A 740 -13.13 20.48 41.12
CA GLY A 740 -13.66 21.80 41.46
C GLY A 740 -12.64 22.90 41.14
N GLU A 741 -12.27 23.68 42.14
CA GLU A 741 -11.25 24.74 42.01
C GLU A 741 -9.81 24.24 42.20
N LYS A 742 -9.62 23.02 42.67
CA LYS A 742 -8.30 22.48 42.98
C LYS A 742 -7.66 21.79 41.80
N THR A 743 -6.46 22.23 41.40
CA THR A 743 -5.64 21.50 40.44
C THR A 743 -5.08 20.25 41.08
N THR A 744 -5.38 19.09 40.51
CA THR A 744 -4.88 17.78 40.95
C THR A 744 -3.67 17.35 40.15
N THR A 745 -3.62 17.69 38.86
CA THR A 745 -2.52 17.34 37.98
C THR A 745 -2.20 18.49 37.04
N LEU A 746 -0.92 18.75 36.82
CA LEU A 746 -0.42 19.73 35.87
C LEU A 746 0.58 19.05 34.95
N TYR A 747 0.34 19.14 33.67
CA TYR A 747 1.23 18.64 32.63
C TYR A 747 2.04 19.80 32.05
N LYS A 748 3.34 19.62 31.92
CA LYS A 748 4.25 20.57 31.27
C LYS A 748 4.94 19.86 30.12
N TYR A 749 4.84 20.44 28.94
CA TYR A 749 5.47 19.92 27.72
C TYR A 749 6.74 20.73 27.48
N HIS A 750 7.87 20.04 27.30
CA HIS A 750 9.16 20.67 27.10
C HIS A 750 9.63 20.38 25.68
N TYR A 751 9.85 21.42 24.91
CA TYR A 751 10.48 21.36 23.58
C TYR A 751 11.77 22.15 23.66
N ARG A 752 12.73 21.80 22.81
CA ARG A 752 13.95 22.58 22.69
C ARG A 752 13.57 23.92 22.07
N ASN A 753 13.70 24.99 22.82
CA ASN A 753 13.59 26.35 22.26
C ASN A 753 14.70 26.54 21.25
N GLU A 754 14.37 27.16 20.13
CA GLU A 754 15.31 27.53 19.07
C GLU A 754 16.30 28.60 19.55
#